data_98828eb2d51d25c0086a1d7a47dfe0c9
#
_entry.id   98828eb2d51d25c0086a1d7a47dfe0c9
#
_cell.length_a   1.000
_cell.length_b   1.000
_cell.length_c   1.000
_cell.angle_alpha   90.00
_cell.angle_beta   90.00
_cell.angle_gamma   90.00
#
_symmetry.space_group_name_H-M   'P 1'
#
loop_
_entity.id
_entity.type
_entity.pdbx_description
1 polymer ?
#
loop_
_entity_poly.entity_id
_entity_poly.type
_entity_poly.pdbx_seq_one_letter_code
_entity_poly.pdbx_strand_id
1 'polypeptide(L)'
;MKKLIIFSLLVVCFVQATFAIPAYPKPLKVKQADGSWITIQMHGDEHGHYVMTSDGIPLVFNAQLRNYEYADWKNGEVQASGIKATEASDRSAQVKKFIESQDKSAILESFKRARLQQLQQAFSARRNASLKNGINSASPLSAVSSLVSRSSSNPQEEKLNNFPTTGEVHSLVILVQFADTKFSTVGSDAHQFFNSMLNEPGFTYSNGANGSARDFYVNSSNGKFQPQFDVIGPVTLPKKYSYYGANKGSSTDNPVALEEFVREACTLADPLVDFSQYDHNQDGFVDNIYFFYAGKGEADSGDGNAIWPHSAYYADIAKEAGVTQKSLKLDGIEVGNYTCSNEINGTIITPQPAGIGTFVHEFGHVLGLADHYDIYYGMATFTPGSFDTMDRASYNNNGNTPAAFSAYERACLGWLDLTVLNSGVDTLNVLPDLNDSNKAYVVPVGGTNDEEYFIMENRQQKGWDEFIPGHGMLLWHIDFDAKTWEKNEVNITGSHQRIDIVEADNKRTDNSRTGDPYPGTSKVTQCDLTSWSGGKVMSLDDIEEKDGIINLMLGGLDLKLNTPEVKVTEVKDSSVVVGWADVPVAKRYVLNICSVVDGKKEVLPLYDNKVYTEAQSSLPIEGLKPETTYEMTLKADRGSYSSDVYTQKFTTTAIPFSKYYVTDVKTTAVDETGFTASWTGMDTVDDYVVTLHKLVYASEATQKGYDFGNELEGMPSLWETNGNLSMTSYGEEVPCLRLNKMDSYLKMASAKERISSVKFFAKSSSSTKATLAVEAYQDGEWKQIAALQGGADMASGNTYSYELPELADSVRLKVIQRTSGAFYIDDVLLGCNALIHEPVAAYQKVSTNGKTEFAFSGLESGSTYALVVNAKKEGELSYDSKELIVVPASSTGIGFITTDYSGNGQIKCYDINGRLVSAKEMRHGIYIVKQGNKVYKIVK
;
A
#
# COMPACT_ATOMS: atom_id res chain seq x y z
N MET A 1 -67.82 46.61 10.51
CA MET A 1 -67.19 45.33 10.89
C MET A 1 -65.81 45.40 10.42
N LYS A 2 -64.86 45.86 11.34
CA LYS A 2 -63.45 45.92 11.07
C LYS A 2 -62.85 44.62 11.61
N LYS A 3 -62.27 43.79 10.71
CA LYS A 3 -61.47 42.60 11.08
C LYS A 3 -60.06 43.06 11.47
N LEU A 4 -59.72 42.92 12.72
CA LEU A 4 -58.41 43.09 13.30
C LEU A 4 -57.65 41.85 12.90
N ILE A 5 -56.63 42.00 12.04
CA ILE A 5 -55.64 40.97 11.75
C ILE A 5 -54.51 41.13 12.78
N ILE A 6 -54.48 40.24 13.78
CA ILE A 6 -53.37 40.10 14.71
C ILE A 6 -52.31 39.30 13.97
N PHE A 7 -51.24 39.97 13.59
CA PHE A 7 -49.99 39.31 13.11
C PHE A 7 -49.27 38.79 14.35
N SER A 8 -49.45 37.53 14.68
CA SER A 8 -48.60 36.83 15.65
C SER A 8 -47.27 36.61 15.02
N LEU A 9 -46.23 37.35 15.41
CA LEU A 9 -44.83 37.01 15.19
C LEU A 9 -44.59 35.71 15.96
N LEU A 10 -44.49 34.58 15.23
CA LEU A 10 -43.95 33.35 15.76
C LEU A 10 -42.42 33.52 15.74
N VAL A 11 -41.83 33.79 16.89
CA VAL A 11 -40.41 33.63 17.08
C VAL A 11 -40.16 32.13 17.16
N VAL A 12 -39.63 31.59 16.09
CA VAL A 12 -39.18 30.20 16.04
C VAL A 12 -37.85 30.17 16.76
N CYS A 13 -37.87 29.72 18.02
CA CYS A 13 -36.63 29.41 18.72
C CYS A 13 -36.17 28.02 18.32
N PHE A 14 -35.14 27.93 17.49
CA PHE A 14 -34.38 26.71 17.26
C PHE A 14 -33.59 26.41 18.55
N VAL A 15 -33.75 25.23 19.07
CA VAL A 15 -32.95 24.72 20.20
C VAL A 15 -32.07 23.61 19.66
N GLN A 16 -30.80 23.86 19.63
CA GLN A 16 -29.79 22.87 19.21
C GLN A 16 -29.14 22.20 20.42
N ALA A 17 -28.57 21.05 20.20
CA ALA A 17 -27.88 20.25 21.21
C ALA A 17 -26.56 20.92 21.60
N THR A 18 -26.13 20.77 22.84
CA THR A 18 -24.76 20.95 23.28
C THR A 18 -24.01 19.65 22.99
N PHE A 19 -22.84 19.73 22.36
CA PHE A 19 -22.01 18.62 21.97
C PHE A 19 -20.59 18.91 22.41
N ALA A 20 -19.77 17.88 22.75
CA ALA A 20 -18.39 18.08 23.07
C ALA A 20 -17.57 16.80 22.87
N ILE A 21 -16.26 16.99 22.72
CA ILE A 21 -15.30 15.91 22.67
C ILE A 21 -15.31 15.10 23.98
N PRO A 22 -15.30 13.75 23.92
CA PRO A 22 -15.17 12.91 25.11
C PRO A 22 -13.83 13.17 25.81
N ALA A 23 -13.76 12.90 27.12
CA ALA A 23 -12.52 12.92 27.87
C ALA A 23 -11.44 12.08 27.17
N TYR A 24 -10.19 12.52 27.22
CA TYR A 24 -9.06 11.80 26.66
C TYR A 24 -9.03 10.33 27.13
N PRO A 25 -9.03 9.35 26.22
CA PRO A 25 -9.31 7.94 26.57
C PRO A 25 -8.18 7.19 27.25
N LYS A 26 -6.97 7.78 27.29
CA LYS A 26 -5.79 7.12 27.89
C LYS A 26 -5.42 7.77 29.23
N PRO A 27 -4.71 7.05 30.12
CA PRO A 27 -4.21 7.65 31.36
C PRO A 27 -3.34 8.87 31.11
N LEU A 28 -3.61 9.97 31.85
CA LEU A 28 -2.91 11.23 31.80
C LEU A 28 -1.97 11.39 33.00
N LYS A 29 -0.75 11.87 32.77
CA LYS A 29 0.19 12.19 33.83
C LYS A 29 0.12 13.69 34.14
N VAL A 30 -0.47 14.03 35.27
CA VAL A 30 -0.75 15.41 35.67
C VAL A 30 0.21 15.87 36.76
N LYS A 31 0.75 17.07 36.64
CA LYS A 31 1.61 17.71 37.66
C LYS A 31 0.76 18.49 38.62
N GLN A 32 0.82 18.18 39.89
CA GLN A 32 0.11 18.90 40.96
C GLN A 32 0.86 20.16 41.40
N ALA A 33 0.21 21.04 42.14
CA ALA A 33 0.77 22.36 42.54
C ALA A 33 2.08 22.28 43.32
N ASP A 34 2.28 21.21 44.11
CA ASP A 34 3.52 20.98 44.86
C ASP A 34 4.65 20.38 44.04
N GLY A 35 4.43 20.19 42.73
CA GLY A 35 5.38 19.62 41.78
C GLY A 35 5.35 18.09 41.70
N SER A 36 4.56 17.38 42.53
CA SER A 36 4.37 15.94 42.42
C SER A 36 3.54 15.56 41.20
N TRP A 37 3.68 14.32 40.72
CA TRP A 37 2.92 13.81 39.60
C TRP A 37 1.91 12.76 40.05
N ILE A 38 0.78 12.70 39.35
CA ILE A 38 -0.22 11.65 39.48
C ILE A 38 -0.72 11.22 38.12
N THR A 39 -0.93 9.92 37.95
CA THR A 39 -1.57 9.36 36.76
C THR A 39 -3.06 9.25 36.98
N ILE A 40 -3.84 9.91 36.14
CA ILE A 40 -5.30 9.95 36.22
C ILE A 40 -5.93 9.35 34.97
N GLN A 41 -7.17 8.88 35.11
CA GLN A 41 -8.05 8.49 34.01
C GLN A 41 -9.29 9.37 34.07
N MET A 42 -9.57 10.07 33.00
CA MET A 42 -10.75 10.92 32.88
C MET A 42 -11.90 10.15 32.22
N HIS A 43 -13.13 10.51 32.59
CA HIS A 43 -14.37 9.97 32.07
C HIS A 43 -15.41 11.07 31.99
N GLY A 44 -16.18 11.14 30.91
CA GLY A 44 -17.24 12.12 30.75
C GLY A 44 -16.99 13.08 29.60
N ASP A 45 -17.76 14.16 29.60
CA ASP A 45 -17.75 15.28 28.66
C ASP A 45 -18.17 16.57 29.41
N GLU A 46 -18.55 17.64 28.67
CA GLU A 46 -18.99 18.93 29.24
C GLU A 46 -20.24 18.82 30.11
N HIS A 47 -21.10 17.83 29.84
CA HIS A 47 -22.31 17.62 30.63
C HIS A 47 -22.07 16.98 32.00
N GLY A 48 -20.87 16.58 32.23
CA GLY A 48 -20.41 16.03 33.49
C GLY A 48 -19.31 14.96 33.31
N HIS A 49 -18.22 15.18 34.00
CA HIS A 49 -17.07 14.31 33.98
C HIS A 49 -16.65 13.92 35.40
N TYR A 50 -15.84 12.90 35.50
CA TYR A 50 -15.21 12.49 36.74
C TYR A 50 -13.83 11.92 36.48
N VAL A 51 -13.00 11.90 37.49
CA VAL A 51 -11.59 11.52 37.39
C VAL A 51 -11.31 10.38 38.35
N MET A 52 -10.51 9.43 37.92
CA MET A 52 -10.03 8.32 38.78
C MET A 52 -8.51 8.22 38.70
N THR A 53 -7.89 7.57 39.68
CA THR A 53 -6.54 7.06 39.53
C THR A 53 -6.49 5.91 38.52
N SER A 54 -5.32 5.54 38.02
CA SER A 54 -5.12 4.39 37.13
C SER A 54 -5.58 3.05 37.71
N ASP A 55 -5.69 2.95 39.04
CA ASP A 55 -6.20 1.75 39.75
C ASP A 55 -7.68 1.94 40.19
N GLY A 56 -8.39 2.89 39.62
CA GLY A 56 -9.84 3.06 39.72
C GLY A 56 -10.33 3.65 41.06
N ILE A 57 -9.57 4.57 41.67
CA ILE A 57 -9.99 5.31 42.85
C ILE A 57 -10.53 6.68 42.43
N PRO A 58 -11.80 7.03 42.77
CA PRO A 58 -12.37 8.31 42.40
C PRO A 58 -11.63 9.50 43.03
N LEU A 59 -11.48 10.59 42.24
CA LEU A 59 -10.79 11.80 42.60
C LEU A 59 -11.71 13.01 42.44
N VAL A 60 -11.42 14.06 43.21
CA VAL A 60 -12.01 15.40 43.08
C VAL A 60 -10.87 16.40 42.89
N PHE A 61 -11.01 17.29 41.91
CA PHE A 61 -10.06 18.39 41.72
C PHE A 61 -10.34 19.51 42.69
N ASN A 62 -9.35 19.88 43.51
CA ASN A 62 -9.42 21.03 44.39
C ASN A 62 -8.86 22.25 43.67
N ALA A 63 -9.76 23.13 43.15
CA ALA A 63 -9.41 24.31 42.38
C ALA A 63 -8.57 25.33 43.16
N GLN A 64 -8.75 25.45 44.51
CA GLN A 64 -7.99 26.39 45.35
C GLN A 64 -6.55 25.90 45.54
N LEU A 65 -6.37 24.60 45.76
CA LEU A 65 -5.05 23.98 45.98
C LEU A 65 -4.39 23.53 44.68
N ARG A 66 -5.12 23.50 43.56
CA ARG A 66 -4.70 23.02 42.26
C ARG A 66 -4.06 21.64 42.35
N ASN A 67 -4.74 20.71 43.03
CA ASN A 67 -4.34 19.32 43.17
C ASN A 67 -5.58 18.42 43.15
N TYR A 68 -5.34 17.13 42.86
CA TYR A 68 -6.35 16.12 43.04
C TYR A 68 -6.34 15.57 44.46
N GLU A 69 -7.55 15.44 45.04
CA GLU A 69 -7.78 14.77 46.34
C GLU A 69 -8.62 13.53 46.13
N TYR A 70 -8.48 12.54 47.02
CA TYR A 70 -9.39 11.40 46.98
C TYR A 70 -10.82 11.86 47.28
N ALA A 71 -11.78 11.27 46.54
CA ALA A 71 -13.19 11.56 46.77
C ALA A 71 -13.66 11.01 48.12
N ASP A 72 -14.47 11.77 48.82
CA ASP A 72 -15.08 11.38 50.13
C ASP A 72 -16.59 11.43 49.98
N TRP A 73 -17.25 10.35 50.46
CA TRP A 73 -18.71 10.26 50.46
C TRP A 73 -19.25 10.68 51.79
N LYS A 74 -19.80 11.87 51.91
CA LYS A 74 -20.37 12.42 53.15
C LYS A 74 -21.73 13.03 52.91
N ASN A 75 -22.67 12.76 53.78
CA ASN A 75 -24.01 13.34 53.79
C ASN A 75 -24.79 13.16 52.49
N GLY A 76 -24.48 12.09 51.69
CA GLY A 76 -25.11 11.83 50.40
C GLY A 76 -24.52 12.60 49.23
N GLU A 77 -23.38 13.23 49.40
CA GLU A 77 -22.68 14.00 48.36
C GLU A 77 -21.19 13.62 48.29
N VAL A 78 -20.62 13.79 47.08
CA VAL A 78 -19.19 13.62 46.82
C VAL A 78 -18.49 14.99 47.09
N GLN A 79 -17.43 14.92 47.90
CA GLN A 79 -16.61 16.08 48.20
C GLN A 79 -15.12 15.75 48.22
N ALA A 80 -14.27 16.73 48.20
CA ALA A 80 -12.84 16.58 48.36
C ALA A 80 -12.54 16.17 49.81
N SER A 81 -11.70 15.13 49.99
CA SER A 81 -11.40 14.57 51.33
C SER A 81 -10.40 15.42 52.16
N GLY A 82 -9.74 16.37 51.54
CA GLY A 82 -8.55 17.02 52.14
C GLY A 82 -7.28 16.15 52.08
N ILE A 83 -7.34 14.97 51.48
CA ILE A 83 -6.18 14.07 51.33
C ILE A 83 -5.74 14.09 49.88
N LYS A 84 -4.55 14.67 49.65
CA LYS A 84 -3.96 14.77 48.32
C LYS A 84 -3.78 13.38 47.73
N ALA A 85 -4.21 13.21 46.45
CA ALA A 85 -4.04 11.97 45.72
C ALA A 85 -2.57 11.75 45.30
N THR A 86 -2.13 10.52 45.36
CA THR A 86 -0.76 10.09 45.00
C THR A 86 -0.81 8.80 44.19
N GLU A 87 0.31 8.49 43.49
CA GLU A 87 0.45 7.19 42.84
C GLU A 87 0.23 6.02 43.83
N ALA A 88 -0.27 4.89 43.33
CA ALA A 88 -0.60 3.74 44.15
C ALA A 88 0.59 3.24 45.02
N SER A 89 1.82 3.31 44.48
CA SER A 89 3.07 2.97 45.16
C SER A 89 3.38 3.87 46.37
N ASP A 90 2.95 5.12 46.31
CA ASP A 90 3.35 6.18 47.27
C ASP A 90 2.31 6.39 48.37
N ARG A 91 1.22 5.62 48.36
CA ARG A 91 0.16 5.69 49.37
C ARG A 91 0.61 5.17 50.75
N SER A 92 0.51 6.01 51.78
CA SER A 92 0.74 5.59 53.16
C SER A 92 -0.33 4.62 53.62
N ALA A 93 -0.04 3.89 54.71
CA ALA A 93 -1.01 2.97 55.32
C ALA A 93 -2.32 3.69 55.73
N GLN A 94 -2.23 4.95 56.16
CA GLN A 94 -3.39 5.74 56.54
C GLN A 94 -4.25 6.10 55.32
N VAL A 95 -3.63 6.46 54.17
CA VAL A 95 -4.32 6.73 52.91
C VAL A 95 -5.01 5.45 52.40
N LYS A 96 -4.34 4.30 52.42
CA LYS A 96 -4.92 3.03 51.99
C LYS A 96 -6.17 2.71 52.83
N LYS A 97 -6.10 2.87 54.16
CA LYS A 97 -7.24 2.64 55.03
C LYS A 97 -8.40 3.61 54.76
N PHE A 98 -8.10 4.86 54.46
CA PHE A 98 -9.13 5.83 54.03
C PHE A 98 -9.81 5.37 52.74
N ILE A 99 -9.07 5.01 51.69
CA ILE A 99 -9.60 4.52 50.42
C ILE A 99 -10.48 3.28 50.59
N GLU A 100 -10.05 2.34 51.43
CA GLU A 100 -10.81 1.12 51.80
C GLU A 100 -12.12 1.41 52.54
N SER A 101 -12.20 2.53 53.25
CA SER A 101 -13.40 2.93 53.97
C SER A 101 -14.43 3.66 53.10
N GLN A 102 -14.09 4.02 51.84
CA GLN A 102 -15.00 4.75 50.95
C GLN A 102 -15.93 3.80 50.19
N ASP A 103 -17.18 4.20 50.04
CA ASP A 103 -18.15 3.54 49.15
C ASP A 103 -17.91 4.05 47.72
N LYS A 104 -16.99 3.40 47.00
CA LYS A 104 -16.66 3.73 45.63
C LYS A 104 -17.88 3.65 44.69
N SER A 105 -18.76 2.69 44.92
CA SER A 105 -19.95 2.52 44.08
C SER A 105 -20.89 3.68 44.26
N ALA A 106 -21.15 4.13 45.49
CA ALA A 106 -21.98 5.29 45.77
C ALA A 106 -21.40 6.57 45.17
N ILE A 107 -20.07 6.75 45.21
CA ILE A 107 -19.39 7.90 44.63
C ILE A 107 -19.60 7.91 43.08
N LEU A 108 -19.33 6.81 42.39
CA LEU A 108 -19.50 6.68 40.95
C LEU A 108 -20.95 6.86 40.52
N GLU A 109 -21.89 6.27 41.24
CA GLU A 109 -23.33 6.47 40.98
C GLU A 109 -23.77 7.92 41.21
N SER A 110 -23.15 8.67 42.13
CA SER A 110 -23.39 10.07 42.34
C SER A 110 -22.96 10.92 41.13
N PHE A 111 -21.76 10.64 40.60
CA PHE A 111 -21.27 11.30 39.37
C PHE A 111 -22.20 11.03 38.18
N LYS A 112 -22.57 9.78 37.96
CA LYS A 112 -23.52 9.39 36.90
C LYS A 112 -24.88 10.07 37.06
N ARG A 113 -25.39 10.16 38.29
CA ARG A 113 -26.67 10.79 38.57
C ARG A 113 -26.64 12.31 38.32
N ALA A 114 -25.56 12.98 38.77
CA ALA A 114 -25.38 14.39 38.51
C ALA A 114 -25.38 14.69 37.02
N ARG A 115 -24.65 13.90 36.26
CA ARG A 115 -24.60 13.96 34.79
C ARG A 115 -25.96 13.73 34.16
N LEU A 116 -26.67 12.65 34.54
CA LEU A 116 -28.02 12.37 34.07
C LEU A 116 -28.99 13.53 34.31
N GLN A 117 -28.89 14.18 35.48
CA GLN A 117 -29.72 15.35 35.78
C GLN A 117 -29.46 16.52 34.84
N GLN A 118 -28.20 16.75 34.48
CA GLN A 118 -27.83 17.83 33.58
C GLN A 118 -28.25 17.53 32.14
N LEU A 119 -27.99 16.30 31.66
CA LEU A 119 -28.48 15.84 30.36
C LEU A 119 -30.02 15.95 30.29
N GLN A 120 -30.76 15.53 31.34
CA GLN A 120 -32.23 15.68 31.39
C GLN A 120 -32.69 17.15 31.41
N GLN A 121 -31.94 18.04 32.02
CA GLN A 121 -32.22 19.49 31.98
C GLN A 121 -31.99 20.04 30.56
N ALA A 122 -30.88 19.71 29.95
CA ALA A 122 -30.58 20.05 28.56
C ALA A 122 -31.66 19.51 27.61
N PHE A 123 -32.06 18.24 27.76
CA PHE A 123 -33.09 17.59 26.92
C PHE A 123 -34.51 18.07 27.18
N SER A 124 -34.89 18.44 28.41
CA SER A 124 -36.22 18.97 28.72
C SER A 124 -36.45 20.38 28.11
N ALA A 125 -35.39 21.14 27.99
CA ALA A 125 -35.41 22.40 27.25
C ALA A 125 -35.67 22.15 25.75
N ARG A 126 -35.04 21.15 25.16
CA ARG A 126 -35.19 20.70 23.77
C ARG A 126 -36.60 20.20 23.46
N ARG A 127 -37.15 19.30 24.27
CA ARG A 127 -38.51 18.71 24.09
C ARG A 127 -39.57 19.75 23.98
N ASN A 128 -39.49 20.84 24.72
CA ASN A 128 -40.47 21.92 24.68
C ASN A 128 -40.39 22.80 23.44
N ALA A 129 -39.28 22.81 22.74
CA ALA A 129 -39.07 23.51 21.48
C ALA A 129 -39.44 22.63 20.26
N SER A 130 -39.01 21.37 20.22
CA SER A 130 -39.30 20.41 19.15
C SER A 130 -40.80 20.12 18.99
N LEU A 131 -41.55 19.99 20.11
CA LEU A 131 -43.04 19.80 20.07
C LEU A 131 -43.79 20.99 19.47
N LYS A 132 -43.17 22.16 19.32
CA LYS A 132 -43.79 23.33 18.68
C LYS A 132 -43.58 23.39 17.17
N ASN A 133 -42.54 22.72 16.65
CA ASN A 133 -42.05 22.96 15.29
C ASN A 133 -42.22 21.78 14.31
N GLY A 134 -42.68 20.61 14.77
CA GLY A 134 -43.03 19.47 13.88
C GLY A 134 -41.85 18.93 13.05
N ILE A 135 -40.61 18.95 13.60
CA ILE A 135 -39.42 18.51 12.90
C ILE A 135 -39.45 17.00 12.77
N ASN A 136 -39.53 16.50 11.55
CA ASN A 136 -39.24 15.10 11.20
C ASN A 136 -37.78 15.02 10.73
N SER A 137 -36.91 14.56 11.60
CA SER A 137 -35.55 14.18 11.19
C SER A 137 -35.62 12.99 10.23
N ALA A 138 -35.10 13.17 9.01
CA ALA A 138 -35.07 12.11 8.03
C ALA A 138 -33.82 11.22 8.23
N SER A 139 -34.03 9.89 8.16
CA SER A 139 -32.94 8.93 8.19
C SER A 139 -32.07 9.06 6.93
N PRO A 140 -30.72 8.87 7.03
CA PRO A 140 -29.86 8.72 5.87
C PRO A 140 -30.37 7.66 4.87
N LEU A 141 -31.10 6.65 5.36
CA LEU A 141 -31.72 5.61 4.51
C LEU A 141 -32.99 6.09 3.79
N SER A 142 -33.69 7.10 4.28
CA SER A 142 -34.80 7.69 3.54
C SER A 142 -34.35 8.31 2.22
N ALA A 143 -33.14 8.79 2.14
CA ALA A 143 -32.46 9.14 0.89
C ALA A 143 -32.17 7.90 0.01
N VAL A 144 -31.88 6.75 0.58
CA VAL A 144 -31.62 5.48 -0.15
C VAL A 144 -32.96 4.84 -0.59
N SER A 145 -33.99 4.80 0.25
CA SER A 145 -35.31 4.26 -0.13
C SER A 145 -35.97 5.12 -1.19
N SER A 146 -35.71 6.43 -1.24
CA SER A 146 -36.17 7.32 -2.31
C SER A 146 -35.48 7.05 -3.66
N LEU A 147 -34.32 6.41 -3.69
CA LEU A 147 -33.63 5.99 -4.92
C LEU A 147 -34.29 4.77 -5.56
N VAL A 148 -34.94 3.92 -4.78
CA VAL A 148 -35.66 2.73 -5.26
C VAL A 148 -37.07 3.07 -5.74
N SER A 149 -37.69 4.19 -5.34
CA SER A 149 -39.05 4.60 -5.64
C SER A 149 -39.18 5.99 -6.27
N ARG A 150 -38.20 6.55 -6.94
CA ARG A 150 -38.29 7.87 -7.57
C ARG A 150 -39.23 7.88 -8.80
N SER A 151 -40.48 8.26 -8.55
CA SER A 151 -41.18 9.18 -9.43
C SER A 151 -41.44 10.50 -8.66
N SER A 152 -40.70 11.51 -9.13
CA SER A 152 -40.95 12.96 -8.96
C SER A 152 -41.58 13.47 -7.66
N SER A 153 -40.81 13.90 -6.70
CA SER A 153 -40.98 15.14 -5.91
C SER A 153 -39.83 15.30 -4.93
N ASN A 154 -39.23 16.49 -4.91
CA ASN A 154 -38.09 16.84 -4.09
C ASN A 154 -38.55 17.08 -2.64
N PRO A 155 -38.19 16.28 -1.63
CA PRO A 155 -38.30 16.68 -0.25
C PRO A 155 -37.06 17.47 0.15
N GLN A 156 -37.21 18.72 0.55
CA GLN A 156 -36.21 19.44 1.31
C GLN A 156 -36.01 18.69 2.63
N GLU A 157 -34.85 18.08 2.79
CA GLU A 157 -34.42 17.45 4.04
C GLU A 157 -34.18 18.56 5.08
N GLU A 158 -34.94 18.55 6.16
CA GLU A 158 -34.66 19.37 7.34
C GLU A 158 -33.45 18.78 8.03
N LYS A 159 -32.32 19.48 7.98
CA LYS A 159 -31.06 19.12 8.66
C LYS A 159 -31.20 19.42 10.17
N LEU A 160 -30.51 18.63 11.00
CA LEU A 160 -30.39 18.92 12.45
C LEU A 160 -29.68 20.26 12.71
N ASN A 161 -28.87 20.72 11.78
CA ASN A 161 -28.24 22.03 11.76
C ASN A 161 -28.43 22.67 10.38
N ASN A 162 -28.49 23.99 10.35
CA ASN A 162 -28.68 24.75 9.12
C ASN A 162 -27.38 25.16 8.44
N PHE A 163 -26.22 24.75 8.97
CA PHE A 163 -24.93 25.04 8.36
C PHE A 163 -24.80 24.32 7.01
N PRO A 164 -24.35 25.00 5.93
CA PRO A 164 -24.21 24.36 4.64
C PRO A 164 -23.15 23.25 4.65
N THR A 165 -23.49 22.06 4.14
CA THR A 165 -22.56 20.92 4.08
C THR A 165 -21.90 20.75 2.73
N THR A 166 -22.17 21.61 1.75
CA THR A 166 -21.62 21.52 0.37
C THR A 166 -21.27 22.91 -0.17
N GLY A 167 -20.35 22.96 -1.14
CA GLY A 167 -19.88 24.19 -1.76
C GLY A 167 -18.74 24.87 -1.01
N GLU A 168 -18.42 26.09 -1.44
CA GLU A 168 -17.49 26.96 -0.73
C GLU A 168 -18.26 27.72 0.36
N VAL A 169 -17.87 27.57 1.61
CA VAL A 169 -18.58 28.12 2.77
C VAL A 169 -17.59 28.78 3.71
N HIS A 170 -17.87 30.01 4.10
CA HIS A 170 -17.11 30.76 5.08
C HIS A 170 -17.58 30.46 6.51
N SER A 171 -16.66 30.27 7.46
CA SER A 171 -16.95 30.05 8.86
C SER A 171 -16.05 30.92 9.72
N LEU A 172 -16.66 31.65 10.68
CA LEU A 172 -15.95 32.58 11.53
C LEU A 172 -15.18 31.85 12.62
N VAL A 173 -13.89 32.21 12.77
CA VAL A 173 -12.99 31.72 13.83
C VAL A 173 -12.41 32.89 14.59
N ILE A 174 -12.65 32.96 15.90
CA ILE A 174 -12.16 34.02 16.77
C ILE A 174 -11.08 33.47 17.71
N LEU A 175 -9.89 34.02 17.65
CA LEU A 175 -8.80 33.71 18.57
C LEU A 175 -8.98 34.48 19.87
N VAL A 176 -8.98 33.79 21.01
CA VAL A 176 -9.26 34.36 22.33
C VAL A 176 -8.09 34.11 23.27
N GLN A 177 -7.64 35.18 23.95
CA GLN A 177 -6.66 35.05 25.02
C GLN A 177 -7.17 35.79 26.26
N PHE A 178 -6.59 35.50 27.42
CA PHE A 178 -7.03 35.98 28.70
C PHE A 178 -6.09 37.05 29.27
N ALA A 179 -6.50 37.71 30.34
CA ALA A 179 -5.67 38.71 31.00
C ALA A 179 -4.30 38.17 31.42
N ASP A 180 -4.24 36.92 31.85
CA ASP A 180 -3.07 36.23 32.37
C ASP A 180 -2.50 35.10 31.50
N THR A 181 -3.21 34.70 30.43
CA THR A 181 -2.84 33.56 29.56
C THR A 181 -2.91 34.01 28.11
N LYS A 182 -1.78 33.92 27.42
CA LYS A 182 -1.63 34.27 26.01
C LYS A 182 -1.26 33.02 25.20
N PHE A 183 -1.48 33.09 23.89
CA PHE A 183 -0.96 32.08 22.99
C PHE A 183 0.56 31.93 23.17
N SER A 184 1.03 30.71 23.34
CA SER A 184 2.41 30.42 23.76
C SER A 184 3.12 29.35 22.98
N THR A 185 2.39 28.48 22.25
CA THR A 185 2.94 27.35 21.50
C THR A 185 2.91 27.54 19.99
N VAL A 186 2.24 28.56 19.49
CA VAL A 186 1.96 28.84 18.07
C VAL A 186 2.89 29.90 17.46
N GLY A 187 4.04 30.14 18.08
CA GLY A 187 5.00 31.14 17.63
C GLY A 187 4.62 32.57 18.03
N SER A 188 5.16 33.56 17.34
CA SER A 188 4.93 34.99 17.64
C SER A 188 3.65 35.54 16.97
N ASP A 189 3.07 34.86 16.03
CA ASP A 189 1.88 35.25 15.28
C ASP A 189 0.84 34.12 15.32
N ALA A 190 -0.02 34.18 16.34
CA ALA A 190 -1.08 33.19 16.52
C ALA A 190 -2.10 33.24 15.37
N HIS A 191 -2.40 34.40 14.82
CA HIS A 191 -3.31 34.56 13.70
C HIS A 191 -2.80 33.80 12.46
N GLN A 192 -1.54 34.02 12.09
CA GLN A 192 -0.95 33.31 10.94
C GLN A 192 -0.94 31.81 11.17
N PHE A 193 -0.55 31.35 12.37
CA PHE A 193 -0.51 29.91 12.67
C PHE A 193 -1.88 29.26 12.51
N PHE A 194 -2.92 29.79 13.15
CA PHE A 194 -4.27 29.21 13.07
C PHE A 194 -4.87 29.31 11.68
N ASN A 195 -4.60 30.42 10.97
CA ASN A 195 -5.02 30.53 9.57
C ASN A 195 -4.37 29.45 8.70
N SER A 196 -3.07 29.18 8.87
CA SER A 196 -2.40 28.11 8.15
C SER A 196 -2.91 26.72 8.55
N MET A 197 -3.05 26.43 9.86
CA MET A 197 -3.56 25.17 10.39
C MET A 197 -4.97 24.84 9.87
N LEU A 198 -5.80 25.87 9.68
CA LEU A 198 -7.19 25.67 9.25
C LEU A 198 -7.36 25.65 7.72
N ASN A 199 -6.55 26.42 6.96
CA ASN A 199 -6.82 26.68 5.54
C ASN A 199 -5.70 26.29 4.58
N GLU A 200 -4.43 26.22 5.03
CA GLU A 200 -3.29 26.03 4.12
C GLU A 200 -3.23 24.60 3.60
N PRO A 201 -3.30 24.37 2.27
CA PRO A 201 -3.19 23.03 1.70
C PRO A 201 -1.85 22.36 2.05
N GLY A 202 -1.92 21.15 2.59
CA GLY A 202 -0.75 20.38 2.99
C GLY A 202 -0.01 20.93 4.20
N PHE A 203 -0.71 21.64 5.10
CA PHE A 203 -0.13 22.20 6.32
C PHE A 203 0.64 21.14 7.12
N THR A 204 1.87 21.46 7.52
CA THR A 204 2.70 20.62 8.38
C THR A 204 3.30 21.42 9.51
N TYR A 205 3.45 20.81 10.69
CA TYR A 205 4.07 21.43 11.83
C TYR A 205 4.85 20.42 12.69
N SER A 206 5.68 20.93 13.60
CA SER A 206 6.56 20.09 14.45
C SER A 206 5.82 19.18 15.44
N ASN A 207 4.52 19.36 15.63
CA ASN A 207 3.66 18.50 16.44
C ASN A 207 3.21 17.22 15.71
N GLY A 208 3.48 17.08 14.41
CA GLY A 208 3.08 15.91 13.59
C GLY A 208 1.86 16.17 12.71
N ALA A 209 1.45 17.44 12.54
CA ALA A 209 0.38 17.79 11.61
C ALA A 209 0.73 17.40 10.17
N ASN A 210 -0.24 16.82 9.45
CA ASN A 210 -0.09 16.29 8.09
C ASN A 210 -1.16 16.79 7.11
N GLY A 211 -1.76 17.93 7.40
CA GLY A 211 -2.78 18.61 6.60
C GLY A 211 -3.51 19.65 7.43
N SER A 212 -4.25 20.54 6.76
CA SER A 212 -5.12 21.53 7.40
C SER A 212 -6.52 20.95 7.67
N ALA A 213 -7.31 21.68 8.47
CA ALA A 213 -8.73 21.32 8.66
C ALA A 213 -9.50 21.37 7.33
N ARG A 214 -9.19 22.34 6.46
CA ARG A 214 -9.74 22.40 5.11
C ARG A 214 -9.38 21.15 4.29
N ASP A 215 -8.13 20.68 4.33
CA ASP A 215 -7.72 19.44 3.65
C ASP A 215 -8.52 18.24 4.14
N PHE A 216 -8.76 18.14 5.46
CA PHE A 216 -9.59 17.09 6.06
C PHE A 216 -11.00 17.06 5.46
N TYR A 217 -11.67 18.23 5.42
CA TYR A 217 -13.03 18.30 4.88
C TYR A 217 -13.11 18.11 3.38
N VAL A 218 -12.18 18.70 2.62
CA VAL A 218 -12.10 18.51 1.17
C VAL A 218 -11.88 17.03 0.81
N ASN A 219 -10.99 16.35 1.53
CA ASN A 219 -10.76 14.93 1.34
C ASN A 219 -12.00 14.10 1.73
N SER A 220 -12.51 14.27 2.95
CA SER A 220 -13.66 13.49 3.45
C SER A 220 -14.94 13.69 2.61
N SER A 221 -15.12 14.87 2.03
CA SER A 221 -16.27 15.18 1.17
C SER A 221 -16.05 14.85 -0.31
N ASN A 222 -14.88 14.33 -0.68
CA ASN A 222 -14.47 14.17 -2.08
C ASN A 222 -14.63 15.48 -2.89
N GLY A 223 -14.25 16.61 -2.26
CA GLY A 223 -14.31 17.95 -2.83
C GLY A 223 -15.70 18.62 -2.86
N LYS A 224 -16.74 17.96 -2.35
CA LYS A 224 -18.10 18.54 -2.33
C LYS A 224 -18.23 19.69 -1.31
N PHE A 225 -17.46 19.68 -0.25
CA PHE A 225 -17.45 20.71 0.78
C PHE A 225 -16.04 21.32 0.87
N GLN A 226 -15.96 22.64 0.70
CA GLN A 226 -14.71 23.40 0.64
C GLN A 226 -14.78 24.58 1.63
N PRO A 227 -14.67 24.31 2.94
CA PRO A 227 -14.77 25.37 3.94
C PRO A 227 -13.61 26.34 3.85
N GLN A 228 -13.89 27.61 4.10
CA GLN A 228 -12.91 28.66 4.35
C GLN A 228 -13.10 29.17 5.76
N PHE A 229 -12.10 29.04 6.61
CA PHE A 229 -12.16 29.48 8.00
C PHE A 229 -11.56 30.87 8.12
N ASP A 230 -12.41 31.88 8.39
CA ASP A 230 -12.00 33.27 8.49
C ASP A 230 -11.52 33.55 9.92
N VAL A 231 -10.21 33.55 10.10
CA VAL A 231 -9.56 33.69 11.40
C VAL A 231 -9.40 35.18 11.72
N ILE A 232 -9.86 35.58 12.90
CA ILE A 232 -9.69 36.96 13.42
C ILE A 232 -9.11 36.98 14.85
N GLY A 233 -8.61 38.13 15.27
CA GLY A 233 -8.01 38.29 16.58
C GLY A 233 -6.49 38.05 16.58
N PRO A 234 -5.86 37.75 17.74
CA PRO A 234 -6.51 37.40 19.01
C PRO A 234 -7.11 38.59 19.79
N VAL A 235 -8.33 38.42 20.30
CA VAL A 235 -8.94 39.31 21.26
C VAL A 235 -8.52 38.96 22.70
N THR A 236 -8.49 39.91 23.60
CA THR A 236 -8.05 39.69 24.99
C THR A 236 -9.20 39.93 25.97
N LEU A 237 -9.67 38.88 26.60
CA LEU A 237 -10.68 38.94 27.64
C LEU A 237 -10.12 39.57 28.91
N PRO A 238 -10.98 40.33 29.67
CA PRO A 238 -10.51 41.15 30.81
C PRO A 238 -10.18 40.35 32.07
N LYS A 239 -10.69 39.11 32.21
CA LYS A 239 -10.50 38.25 33.37
C LYS A 239 -9.45 37.17 33.09
N LYS A 240 -9.05 36.47 34.14
CA LYS A 240 -8.07 35.37 34.07
C LYS A 240 -8.64 34.15 33.39
N TYR A 241 -7.77 33.34 32.78
CA TYR A 241 -8.09 32.03 32.20
C TYR A 241 -8.91 31.16 33.16
N SER A 242 -8.46 31.03 34.43
CA SER A 242 -9.14 30.23 35.45
C SER A 242 -10.51 30.77 35.88
N TYR A 243 -10.87 31.99 35.54
CA TYR A 243 -12.22 32.51 35.77
C TYR A 243 -13.23 31.93 34.81
N TYR A 244 -12.84 31.88 33.53
CA TYR A 244 -13.73 31.37 32.46
C TYR A 244 -13.83 29.85 32.44
N GLY A 245 -12.74 29.12 32.84
CA GLY A 245 -12.70 27.68 32.85
C GLY A 245 -12.99 27.02 34.21
N ALA A 246 -13.15 27.81 35.32
CA ALA A 246 -13.38 27.15 36.60
C ALA A 246 -14.76 26.47 36.68
N ASN A 247 -14.74 25.22 37.07
CA ASN A 247 -15.94 24.38 37.17
C ASN A 247 -16.91 24.91 38.25
N LYS A 248 -18.21 24.79 37.95
CA LYS A 248 -19.27 24.92 38.93
C LYS A 248 -19.49 23.57 39.62
N GLY A 249 -18.99 23.44 40.82
CA GLY A 249 -18.97 22.14 41.50
C GLY A 249 -17.73 21.35 41.13
N SER A 250 -17.86 20.04 40.92
CA SER A 250 -16.73 19.13 40.67
C SER A 250 -16.63 18.61 39.24
N SER A 251 -17.52 18.96 38.34
CA SER A 251 -17.67 18.21 37.10
C SER A 251 -18.27 18.94 35.89
N THR A 252 -18.45 20.26 35.94
CA THR A 252 -19.01 21.04 34.81
C THR A 252 -18.53 22.45 34.80
N ASP A 253 -18.34 23.04 33.63
CA ASP A 253 -18.03 24.46 33.47
C ASP A 253 -19.11 25.37 34.09
N ASN A 254 -18.72 26.54 34.54
CA ASN A 254 -19.65 27.52 35.10
C ASN A 254 -20.39 28.27 33.97
N PRO A 255 -21.70 28.06 33.76
CA PRO A 255 -22.43 28.67 32.67
C PRO A 255 -22.42 30.23 32.72
N VAL A 256 -22.27 30.83 33.89
CA VAL A 256 -22.11 32.32 33.99
C VAL A 256 -20.77 32.74 33.36
N ALA A 257 -19.72 32.03 33.62
CA ALA A 257 -18.41 32.33 33.07
C ALA A 257 -18.33 32.02 31.55
N LEU A 258 -19.00 30.96 31.09
CA LEU A 258 -19.09 30.63 29.65
C LEU A 258 -19.92 31.67 28.87
N GLU A 259 -21.05 32.11 29.41
CA GLU A 259 -21.82 33.20 28.80
C GLU A 259 -20.97 34.49 28.66
N GLU A 260 -20.27 34.85 29.71
CA GLU A 260 -19.39 36.03 29.69
C GLU A 260 -18.21 35.80 28.68
N PHE A 261 -17.67 34.60 28.59
CA PHE A 261 -16.63 34.26 27.61
C PHE A 261 -17.11 34.54 26.18
N VAL A 262 -18.25 33.99 25.78
CA VAL A 262 -18.81 34.19 24.42
C VAL A 262 -19.17 35.66 24.20
N ARG A 263 -19.90 36.26 25.10
CA ARG A 263 -20.36 37.65 24.97
C ARG A 263 -19.20 38.65 24.89
N GLU A 264 -18.19 38.48 25.75
CA GLU A 264 -17.02 39.39 25.76
C GLU A 264 -16.16 39.15 24.52
N ALA A 265 -15.95 37.91 24.10
CA ALA A 265 -15.16 37.61 22.90
C ALA A 265 -15.83 38.18 21.63
N CYS A 266 -17.12 37.96 21.45
CA CYS A 266 -17.86 38.53 20.32
C CYS A 266 -17.88 40.06 20.33
N THR A 267 -18.11 40.70 21.50
CA THR A 267 -18.11 42.14 21.60
C THR A 267 -16.73 42.75 21.27
N LEU A 268 -15.65 42.08 21.63
CA LEU A 268 -14.30 42.54 21.30
C LEU A 268 -13.95 42.28 19.83
N ALA A 269 -14.58 41.28 19.21
CA ALA A 269 -14.39 40.94 17.80
C ALA A 269 -15.24 41.80 16.85
N ASP A 270 -16.35 42.36 17.32
CA ASP A 270 -17.30 43.18 16.54
C ASP A 270 -16.64 44.28 15.66
N PRO A 271 -15.64 45.03 16.11
CA PRO A 271 -14.94 45.98 15.26
C PRO A 271 -14.03 45.35 14.18
N LEU A 272 -13.81 44.05 14.21
CA LEU A 272 -12.86 43.32 13.35
C LEU A 272 -13.54 42.52 12.24
N VAL A 273 -14.85 42.30 12.37
CA VAL A 273 -15.60 41.40 11.46
C VAL A 273 -17.06 41.80 11.38
N ASP A 274 -17.67 41.62 10.22
CA ASP A 274 -19.12 41.78 10.00
C ASP A 274 -19.80 40.43 10.19
N PHE A 275 -20.46 40.22 11.34
CA PHE A 275 -21.13 38.99 11.71
C PHE A 275 -22.25 38.59 10.73
N SER A 276 -22.85 39.59 10.04
CA SER A 276 -23.95 39.34 9.10
C SER A 276 -23.54 38.47 7.88
N GLN A 277 -22.25 38.35 7.61
CA GLN A 277 -21.74 37.53 6.53
C GLN A 277 -21.80 36.02 6.82
N TYR A 278 -22.07 35.62 8.05
CA TYR A 278 -22.07 34.25 8.51
C TYR A 278 -23.47 33.73 8.86
N ASP A 279 -24.50 34.36 8.33
CA ASP A 279 -25.92 33.90 8.30
C ASP A 279 -26.23 33.41 6.86
N HIS A 280 -25.78 32.18 6.52
CA HIS A 280 -25.90 31.66 5.16
C HIS A 280 -27.34 31.29 4.78
N ASN A 281 -28.17 30.92 5.77
CA ASN A 281 -29.56 30.52 5.57
C ASN A 281 -30.56 31.69 5.72
N GLN A 282 -30.07 32.89 6.10
CA GLN A 282 -30.84 34.13 6.30
C GLN A 282 -31.96 34.00 7.34
N ASP A 283 -31.71 33.27 8.43
CA ASP A 283 -32.65 33.09 9.52
C ASP A 283 -32.49 34.13 10.63
N GLY A 284 -31.49 34.99 10.52
CA GLY A 284 -31.20 36.05 11.45
C GLY A 284 -30.22 35.68 12.58
N PHE A 285 -29.59 34.52 12.48
CA PHE A 285 -28.56 34.02 13.39
C PHE A 285 -27.23 33.77 12.66
N VAL A 286 -26.12 34.00 13.35
CA VAL A 286 -24.82 33.51 12.93
C VAL A 286 -24.87 31.98 13.02
N ASP A 287 -24.61 31.27 11.91
CA ASP A 287 -24.69 29.81 11.84
C ASP A 287 -23.75 29.11 12.84
N ASN A 288 -22.50 29.59 12.95
CA ASN A 288 -21.55 29.15 13.97
C ASN A 288 -20.41 30.16 14.16
N ILE A 289 -19.92 30.31 15.40
CA ILE A 289 -18.67 30.97 15.73
C ILE A 289 -17.73 30.00 16.40
N TYR A 290 -16.55 29.79 15.85
CA TYR A 290 -15.54 28.94 16.46
C TYR A 290 -14.53 29.75 17.27
N PHE A 291 -14.30 29.39 18.52
CA PHE A 291 -13.32 30.05 19.40
C PHE A 291 -12.10 29.15 19.62
N PHE A 292 -10.92 29.60 19.24
CA PHE A 292 -9.68 29.02 19.78
C PHE A 292 -9.21 29.84 20.95
N TYR A 293 -9.13 29.24 22.13
CA TYR A 293 -8.67 29.94 23.35
C TYR A 293 -7.24 29.53 23.72
N ALA A 294 -6.45 30.52 24.23
CA ALA A 294 -5.09 30.33 24.69
C ALA A 294 -5.04 29.42 25.92
N GLY A 295 -4.08 28.50 25.97
CA GLY A 295 -3.89 27.57 27.07
C GLY A 295 -4.40 26.15 26.74
N LYS A 296 -4.61 25.35 27.79
CA LYS A 296 -5.04 23.95 27.71
C LYS A 296 -6.57 23.82 27.79
N GLY A 297 -7.11 22.71 27.25
CA GLY A 297 -8.47 22.28 27.52
C GLY A 297 -8.57 21.38 28.74
N GLU A 298 -9.74 21.28 29.38
CA GLU A 298 -9.94 20.37 30.49
C GLU A 298 -9.97 18.91 30.00
N ALA A 299 -10.64 18.66 28.87
CA ALA A 299 -10.87 17.31 28.31
C ALA A 299 -9.60 16.46 28.12
N ASP A 300 -8.47 17.11 27.84
CA ASP A 300 -7.19 16.46 27.53
C ASP A 300 -6.06 16.78 28.53
N SER A 301 -6.29 17.65 29.48
CA SER A 301 -5.30 18.03 30.49
C SER A 301 -5.67 17.65 31.92
N GLY A 302 -6.96 17.50 32.21
CA GLY A 302 -7.48 17.31 33.56
C GLY A 302 -7.35 18.56 34.46
N ASP A 303 -7.14 19.75 33.92
CA ASP A 303 -7.10 20.99 34.71
C ASP A 303 -8.51 21.57 34.88
N GLY A 304 -9.15 21.33 36.02
CA GLY A 304 -10.49 21.82 36.28
C GLY A 304 -10.63 23.36 36.40
N ASN A 305 -9.60 24.11 36.00
CA ASN A 305 -9.68 25.57 35.78
C ASN A 305 -9.63 25.91 34.27
N ALA A 306 -9.63 24.90 33.42
CA ALA A 306 -9.67 25.05 31.97
C ALA A 306 -11.09 24.89 31.44
N ILE A 307 -11.43 25.55 30.35
CA ILE A 307 -12.69 25.34 29.63
C ILE A 307 -12.66 23.97 28.99
N TRP A 308 -13.77 23.21 29.09
CA TRP A 308 -13.96 21.99 28.32
C TRP A 308 -14.28 22.33 26.85
N PRO A 309 -13.57 21.82 25.83
CA PRO A 309 -13.95 22.03 24.43
C PRO A 309 -15.36 21.51 24.17
N HIS A 310 -16.21 22.31 23.53
CA HIS A 310 -17.61 21.97 23.30
C HIS A 310 -18.25 22.82 22.20
N SER A 311 -19.43 22.39 21.73
CA SER A 311 -20.31 23.09 20.84
C SER A 311 -21.65 23.35 21.55
N ALA A 312 -22.15 24.58 21.54
CA ALA A 312 -23.37 24.98 22.27
C ALA A 312 -24.12 26.13 21.57
N TYR A 313 -25.38 26.31 21.98
CA TYR A 313 -26.19 27.43 21.55
C TYR A 313 -26.16 28.54 22.60
N TYR A 314 -25.81 29.76 22.20
CA TYR A 314 -25.60 30.88 23.13
C TYR A 314 -26.82 31.17 24.03
N ALA A 315 -28.07 31.12 23.45
CA ALA A 315 -29.26 31.42 24.23
C ALA A 315 -29.51 30.39 25.36
N ASP A 316 -29.04 29.13 25.22
CA ASP A 316 -29.18 28.12 26.26
C ASP A 316 -28.17 28.37 27.40
N ILE A 317 -26.93 28.68 27.06
CA ILE A 317 -25.93 29.07 28.07
C ILE A 317 -26.36 30.34 28.80
N ALA A 318 -26.87 31.35 28.10
CA ALA A 318 -27.38 32.58 28.69
C ALA A 318 -28.58 32.33 29.64
N LYS A 319 -29.43 31.38 29.30
CA LYS A 319 -30.54 30.93 30.16
C LYS A 319 -30.04 30.21 31.41
N GLU A 320 -29.07 29.32 31.29
CA GLU A 320 -28.45 28.59 32.39
C GLU A 320 -27.69 29.54 33.32
N ALA A 321 -27.03 30.53 32.76
CA ALA A 321 -26.39 31.62 33.47
C ALA A 321 -27.37 32.52 34.22
N GLY A 322 -28.68 32.44 33.93
CA GLY A 322 -29.71 33.26 34.53
C GLY A 322 -29.69 34.73 34.05
N VAL A 323 -29.11 34.99 32.87
CA VAL A 323 -29.01 36.34 32.29
C VAL A 323 -30.39 36.79 31.79
N THR A 324 -30.70 38.07 32.02
CA THR A 324 -31.99 38.61 31.61
C THR A 324 -32.13 38.73 30.09
N GLN A 325 -31.06 39.14 29.42
CA GLN A 325 -30.96 39.23 27.96
C GLN A 325 -30.37 37.94 27.41
N LYS A 326 -31.18 37.10 26.83
CA LYS A 326 -30.81 35.77 26.32
C LYS A 326 -30.34 35.78 24.89
N SER A 327 -30.20 36.94 24.27
CA SER A 327 -29.69 37.09 22.91
C SER A 327 -28.57 38.13 22.90
N LEU A 328 -27.56 37.85 22.08
CA LEU A 328 -26.46 38.74 21.75
C LEU A 328 -26.61 39.12 20.28
N LYS A 329 -26.82 40.42 20.02
CA LYS A 329 -27.04 40.91 18.67
C LYS A 329 -25.89 41.81 18.22
N LEU A 330 -25.24 41.45 17.11
CA LEU A 330 -24.16 42.17 16.48
C LEU A 330 -24.46 42.31 14.97
N ASP A 331 -24.12 43.42 14.37
CA ASP A 331 -24.38 43.74 12.95
C ASP A 331 -25.81 43.45 12.46
N GLY A 332 -26.78 43.46 13.36
CA GLY A 332 -28.19 43.25 13.04
C GLY A 332 -28.66 41.79 13.11
N ILE A 333 -27.77 40.80 13.33
CA ILE A 333 -28.09 39.38 13.53
C ILE A 333 -27.76 38.90 14.93
N GLU A 334 -28.28 37.78 15.36
CA GLU A 334 -28.06 37.19 16.67
C GLU A 334 -26.96 36.17 16.67
N VAL A 335 -26.18 36.08 17.75
CA VAL A 335 -25.23 34.96 17.94
C VAL A 335 -26.03 33.68 18.20
N GLY A 336 -25.86 32.71 17.33
CA GLY A 336 -26.51 31.41 17.39
C GLY A 336 -25.62 30.36 18.07
N ASN A 337 -25.11 29.43 17.28
CA ASN A 337 -24.18 28.40 17.74
C ASN A 337 -22.78 28.97 17.96
N TYR A 338 -22.13 28.44 18.97
CA TYR A 338 -20.71 28.61 19.13
C TYR A 338 -20.02 27.27 19.44
N THR A 339 -18.76 27.20 19.13
CA THR A 339 -17.91 26.05 19.36
C THR A 339 -16.58 26.56 19.92
N CYS A 340 -15.92 25.81 20.80
CA CYS A 340 -14.62 26.24 21.32
C CYS A 340 -13.64 25.06 21.49
N SER A 341 -12.34 25.37 21.33
CA SER A 341 -11.25 24.45 21.65
C SER A 341 -9.98 25.17 22.08
N ASN A 342 -9.03 24.43 22.63
CA ASN A 342 -7.80 24.89 23.23
C ASN A 342 -6.62 25.02 22.24
N GLU A 343 -5.66 25.90 22.60
CA GLU A 343 -4.37 26.03 21.91
C GLU A 343 -3.42 24.84 22.15
N ILE A 344 -3.29 24.43 23.44
CA ILE A 344 -2.22 23.55 23.89
C ILE A 344 -2.72 22.12 24.02
N ASN A 345 -2.03 21.16 23.37
CA ASN A 345 -2.29 19.75 23.58
C ASN A 345 -2.00 19.37 25.05
N GLY A 346 -3.04 19.05 25.79
CA GLY A 346 -2.97 18.73 27.22
C GLY A 346 -2.36 17.36 27.50
N THR A 347 -2.36 16.45 26.52
CA THR A 347 -1.84 15.07 26.65
C THR A 347 -0.31 15.01 26.68
N ILE A 348 0.38 16.06 26.27
CA ILE A 348 1.83 16.13 26.12
C ILE A 348 2.45 16.97 27.23
N ILE A 349 3.52 16.45 27.86
CA ILE A 349 4.22 17.14 28.95
C ILE A 349 4.93 18.41 28.47
N THR A 350 5.58 18.34 27.31
CA THR A 350 6.19 19.52 26.67
C THR A 350 5.11 20.26 25.89
N PRO A 351 4.82 21.52 26.20
CA PRO A 351 3.77 22.26 25.52
C PRO A 351 3.97 22.28 24.01
N GLN A 352 2.95 21.86 23.28
CA GLN A 352 2.86 21.91 21.81
C GLN A 352 1.45 22.36 21.43
N PRO A 353 1.26 22.93 20.23
CA PRO A 353 -0.08 23.22 19.75
C PRO A 353 -0.93 21.96 19.68
N ALA A 354 -2.20 22.10 19.99
CA ALA A 354 -3.19 21.06 19.70
C ALA A 354 -3.30 20.88 18.18
N GLY A 355 -3.56 19.64 17.75
CA GLY A 355 -3.87 19.35 16.36
C GLY A 355 -5.31 19.74 15.98
N ILE A 356 -5.69 19.39 14.76
CA ILE A 356 -7.05 19.70 14.26
C ILE A 356 -8.13 18.73 14.75
N GLY A 357 -7.78 17.67 15.47
CA GLY A 357 -8.71 16.58 15.82
C GLY A 357 -9.94 17.07 16.60
N THR A 358 -9.73 17.85 17.67
CA THR A 358 -10.84 18.46 18.42
C THR A 358 -11.64 19.41 17.52
N PHE A 359 -10.96 20.22 16.71
CA PHE A 359 -11.63 21.13 15.78
C PHE A 359 -12.57 20.40 14.81
N VAL A 360 -12.11 19.31 14.17
CA VAL A 360 -12.95 18.60 13.20
C VAL A 360 -14.06 17.78 13.84
N HIS A 361 -13.90 17.30 15.07
CA HIS A 361 -14.96 16.70 15.87
C HIS A 361 -16.06 17.72 16.18
N GLU A 362 -15.70 18.83 16.83
CA GLU A 362 -16.64 19.86 17.23
C GLU A 362 -17.33 20.53 16.01
N PHE A 363 -16.58 20.75 14.93
CA PHE A 363 -17.18 21.27 13.70
C PHE A 363 -18.03 20.21 12.98
N GLY A 364 -17.81 18.92 13.23
CA GLY A 364 -18.71 17.84 12.83
C GLY A 364 -20.13 18.05 13.38
N HIS A 365 -20.22 18.51 14.63
CA HIS A 365 -21.52 18.90 15.24
C HIS A 365 -22.13 20.11 14.55
N VAL A 366 -21.33 21.09 14.16
CA VAL A 366 -21.79 22.23 13.35
C VAL A 366 -22.38 21.77 12.03
N LEU A 367 -21.83 20.72 11.44
CA LEU A 367 -22.36 20.09 10.21
C LEU A 367 -23.60 19.22 10.45
N GLY A 368 -23.95 18.90 11.71
CA GLY A 368 -25.14 18.16 12.10
C GLY A 368 -24.90 16.69 12.49
N LEU A 369 -23.65 16.27 12.70
CA LEU A 369 -23.33 14.93 13.20
C LEU A 369 -23.55 14.82 14.71
N ALA A 370 -23.95 13.66 15.18
CA ALA A 370 -24.10 13.33 16.60
C ALA A 370 -22.81 12.69 17.13
N ASP A 371 -22.67 12.63 18.47
CA ASP A 371 -21.64 11.81 19.11
C ASP A 371 -21.92 10.33 18.94
N HIS A 372 -20.88 9.54 18.63
CA HIS A 372 -20.97 8.10 18.49
C HIS A 372 -20.41 7.34 19.71
N TYR A 373 -19.88 8.05 20.69
CA TYR A 373 -19.46 7.44 21.96
C TYR A 373 -20.61 7.35 22.98
N ASP A 374 -20.41 6.60 24.05
CA ASP A 374 -21.36 6.53 25.17
C ASP A 374 -21.30 7.81 26.02
N ILE A 375 -22.18 8.74 25.77
CA ILE A 375 -22.27 10.00 26.53
C ILE A 375 -22.63 9.79 28.02
N TYR A 376 -23.08 8.60 28.41
CA TYR A 376 -23.40 8.25 29.82
C TYR A 376 -22.31 7.43 30.53
N TYR A 377 -21.24 7.05 29.83
CA TYR A 377 -20.06 6.35 30.34
C TYR A 377 -20.36 5.19 31.32
N GLY A 378 -20.90 4.12 30.81
CA GLY A 378 -21.13 2.91 31.60
C GLY A 378 -22.33 2.09 31.16
N MET A 379 -23.05 2.49 30.11
CA MET A 379 -24.15 1.71 29.53
C MET A 379 -23.72 1.02 28.24
N ALA A 380 -22.87 1.65 27.42
CA ALA A 380 -22.17 1.04 26.31
C ALA A 380 -20.68 1.02 26.62
N THR A 381 -20.07 -0.14 26.61
CA THR A 381 -18.68 -0.28 27.01
C THR A 381 -17.72 -0.24 25.84
N PHE A 382 -18.21 -0.42 24.61
CA PHE A 382 -17.38 -0.48 23.44
C PHE A 382 -18.08 0.20 22.24
N THR A 383 -17.59 1.34 21.84
CA THR A 383 -18.08 2.17 20.73
C THR A 383 -17.10 2.13 19.58
N PRO A 384 -17.36 2.72 18.40
CA PRO A 384 -16.44 2.72 17.24
C PRO A 384 -15.00 3.17 17.55
N GLY A 385 -14.83 4.06 18.50
CA GLY A 385 -13.52 4.44 19.06
C GLY A 385 -12.61 5.12 18.07
N SER A 386 -11.39 4.62 17.94
CA SER A 386 -10.36 5.23 17.08
C SER A 386 -10.57 5.05 15.57
N PHE A 387 -11.66 4.44 15.13
CA PHE A 387 -12.09 4.43 13.73
C PHE A 387 -13.02 5.59 13.37
N ASP A 388 -13.55 6.30 14.35
CA ASP A 388 -14.64 7.26 14.19
C ASP A 388 -14.29 8.60 14.83
N THR A 389 -14.33 9.68 14.02
CA THR A 389 -13.99 11.03 14.48
C THR A 389 -15.07 11.61 15.39
N MET A 390 -16.34 11.20 15.25
CA MET A 390 -17.39 11.56 16.21
C MET A 390 -17.37 10.69 17.47
N ASP A 391 -16.35 9.83 17.64
CA ASP A 391 -15.97 9.15 18.87
C ASP A 391 -14.52 9.56 19.24
N ARG A 392 -13.57 8.64 19.30
CA ARG A 392 -12.21 8.88 19.86
C ARG A 392 -11.14 9.07 18.78
N ALA A 393 -11.47 8.93 17.51
CA ALA A 393 -10.48 9.10 16.44
C ALA A 393 -10.00 10.55 16.29
N SER A 394 -10.72 11.52 16.87
CA SER A 394 -10.25 12.90 17.05
C SER A 394 -8.92 12.99 17.80
N TYR A 395 -8.59 11.99 18.64
CA TYR A 395 -7.32 11.91 19.38
C TYR A 395 -6.20 11.14 18.66
N ASN A 396 -6.45 10.59 17.47
CA ASN A 396 -5.43 9.86 16.72
C ASN A 396 -4.21 10.76 16.44
N ASN A 397 -3.01 10.18 16.49
CA ASN A 397 -1.74 10.92 16.39
C ASN A 397 -1.69 12.18 17.31
N ASN A 398 -2.14 12.04 18.55
CA ASN A 398 -2.25 13.15 19.51
C ASN A 398 -3.11 14.33 18.99
N GLY A 399 -4.15 14.02 18.23
CA GLY A 399 -5.07 15.00 17.65
C GLY A 399 -4.61 15.64 16.33
N ASN A 400 -3.46 15.23 15.80
CA ASN A 400 -2.94 15.82 14.55
C ASN A 400 -3.50 15.18 13.29
N THR A 401 -3.90 13.90 13.38
CA THR A 401 -4.39 13.12 12.24
C THR A 401 -5.68 12.38 12.66
N PRO A 402 -6.81 13.08 12.81
CA PRO A 402 -8.10 12.45 13.05
C PRO A 402 -8.43 11.50 11.89
N ALA A 403 -9.19 10.42 12.15
CA ALA A 403 -9.63 9.54 11.08
C ALA A 403 -10.57 10.30 10.13
N ALA A 404 -10.50 10.00 8.83
CA ALA A 404 -11.48 10.53 7.89
C ALA A 404 -12.90 10.13 8.29
N PHE A 405 -13.89 10.95 7.98
CA PHE A 405 -15.29 10.60 8.24
C PHE A 405 -15.66 9.28 7.57
N SER A 406 -16.40 8.45 8.28
CA SER A 406 -16.93 7.17 7.80
C SER A 406 -17.91 7.35 6.63
N ALA A 407 -18.19 6.27 5.94
CA ALA A 407 -19.22 6.26 4.88
C ALA A 407 -20.61 6.66 5.41
N TYR A 408 -20.92 6.32 6.67
CA TYR A 408 -22.13 6.74 7.34
C TYR A 408 -22.19 8.26 7.48
N GLU A 409 -21.16 8.88 8.07
CA GLU A 409 -21.09 10.32 8.27
C GLU A 409 -21.11 11.09 6.94
N ARG A 410 -20.34 10.61 5.94
CA ARG A 410 -20.35 11.19 4.58
C ARG A 410 -21.73 11.13 3.92
N ALA A 411 -22.47 10.04 4.12
CA ALA A 411 -23.83 9.90 3.59
C ALA A 411 -24.79 10.86 4.30
N CYS A 412 -24.68 11.01 5.63
CA CYS A 412 -25.46 11.97 6.41
C CYS A 412 -25.27 13.40 5.92
N LEU A 413 -24.03 13.76 5.57
CA LEU A 413 -23.65 15.09 5.09
C LEU A 413 -23.94 15.33 3.60
N GLY A 414 -24.43 14.30 2.87
CA GLY A 414 -24.70 14.38 1.43
C GLY A 414 -23.42 14.29 0.58
N TRP A 415 -22.32 13.81 1.16
CA TRP A 415 -21.04 13.70 0.46
C TRP A 415 -20.88 12.38 -0.29
N LEU A 416 -21.56 11.35 0.14
CA LEU A 416 -21.50 10.00 -0.42
C LEU A 416 -22.88 9.45 -0.70
N ASP A 417 -23.08 8.89 -1.91
CA ASP A 417 -24.25 8.10 -2.26
C ASP A 417 -23.93 6.61 -2.04
N LEU A 418 -24.62 5.98 -1.09
CA LEU A 418 -24.44 4.58 -0.77
C LEU A 418 -25.00 3.68 -1.89
N THR A 419 -24.25 2.66 -2.28
CA THR A 419 -24.70 1.66 -3.25
C THR A 419 -25.43 0.52 -2.53
N VAL A 420 -26.70 0.31 -2.81
CA VAL A 420 -27.51 -0.73 -2.17
C VAL A 420 -27.13 -2.10 -2.73
N LEU A 421 -26.80 -3.03 -1.84
CA LEU A 421 -26.66 -4.44 -2.16
C LEU A 421 -27.92 -5.20 -1.77
N ASN A 422 -28.56 -5.83 -2.76
CA ASN A 422 -29.75 -6.66 -2.58
C ASN A 422 -29.42 -8.11 -2.93
N SER A 423 -30.10 -9.05 -2.26
CA SER A 423 -30.05 -10.46 -2.63
C SER A 423 -30.51 -10.65 -4.08
N GLY A 424 -29.67 -11.19 -4.94
CA GLY A 424 -29.97 -11.50 -6.33
C GLY A 424 -29.35 -10.59 -7.39
N VAL A 425 -28.56 -9.59 -7.00
CA VAL A 425 -27.80 -8.74 -7.94
C VAL A 425 -26.32 -9.13 -7.87
N ASP A 426 -25.72 -9.22 -9.05
CA ASP A 426 -24.32 -9.55 -9.35
C ASP A 426 -23.35 -9.63 -8.15
N THR A 427 -22.84 -10.68 -8.05
CA THR A 427 -22.18 -11.49 -7.09
C THR A 427 -20.82 -11.06 -6.63
N LEU A 428 -20.29 -10.01 -7.24
CA LEU A 428 -18.96 -9.55 -7.02
C LEU A 428 -18.92 -8.08 -6.71
N ASN A 429 -18.59 -7.79 -5.47
CA ASN A 429 -18.48 -6.43 -5.01
C ASN A 429 -17.03 -6.07 -4.77
N VAL A 430 -16.56 -5.07 -5.50
CA VAL A 430 -15.22 -4.49 -5.37
C VAL A 430 -15.34 -3.21 -4.56
N LEU A 431 -14.70 -3.19 -3.40
CA LEU A 431 -14.73 -2.07 -2.47
C LEU A 431 -13.32 -1.47 -2.34
N PRO A 432 -12.99 -0.47 -3.15
CA PRO A 432 -11.72 0.25 -3.03
C PRO A 432 -11.72 1.11 -1.78
N ASP A 433 -10.55 1.63 -1.40
CA ASP A 433 -10.40 2.54 -0.26
C ASP A 433 -11.41 3.70 -0.33
N LEU A 434 -12.07 3.97 0.79
CA LEU A 434 -13.09 5.00 0.90
C LEU A 434 -12.55 6.39 0.56
N ASN A 435 -11.32 6.71 1.00
CA ASN A 435 -10.73 8.03 0.81
C ASN A 435 -10.31 8.29 -0.64
N ASP A 436 -9.98 7.24 -1.39
CA ASP A 436 -9.61 7.35 -2.81
C ASP A 436 -10.82 7.33 -3.74
N SER A 437 -11.84 6.54 -3.39
CA SER A 437 -12.95 6.22 -4.30
C SER A 437 -14.27 6.87 -3.95
N ASN A 438 -14.42 7.30 -2.70
CA ASN A 438 -15.70 7.73 -2.11
C ASN A 438 -16.84 6.73 -2.40
N LYS A 439 -16.57 5.42 -2.22
CA LYS A 439 -17.48 4.32 -2.50
C LYS A 439 -17.72 3.47 -1.26
N ALA A 440 -18.98 3.19 -0.96
CA ALA A 440 -19.39 2.27 0.09
C ALA A 440 -20.67 1.54 -0.30
N TYR A 441 -20.91 0.41 0.35
CA TYR A 441 -22.11 -0.39 0.14
C TYR A 441 -23.03 -0.32 1.35
N VAL A 442 -24.33 -0.45 1.11
CA VAL A 442 -25.35 -0.58 2.16
C VAL A 442 -26.23 -1.80 1.93
N VAL A 443 -26.51 -2.55 3.00
CA VAL A 443 -27.47 -3.64 3.02
C VAL A 443 -28.57 -3.29 4.01
N PRO A 444 -29.79 -2.95 3.54
CA PRO A 444 -30.95 -2.73 4.40
C PRO A 444 -31.38 -4.05 5.09
N VAL A 445 -31.79 -3.96 6.35
CA VAL A 445 -32.38 -5.10 7.05
C VAL A 445 -33.72 -5.49 6.46
N GLY A 446 -34.51 -4.49 6.04
CA GLY A 446 -35.80 -4.70 5.36
C GLY A 446 -36.93 -5.06 6.32
N GLY A 447 -38.09 -5.35 5.74
CA GLY A 447 -39.30 -5.68 6.50
C GLY A 447 -40.06 -4.45 7.01
N THR A 448 -40.28 -4.36 8.32
CA THR A 448 -40.94 -3.21 8.96
C THR A 448 -39.97 -2.22 9.57
N ASN A 449 -38.67 -2.48 9.48
CA ASN A 449 -37.61 -1.63 10.02
C ASN A 449 -36.69 -1.15 8.89
N ASP A 450 -37.10 -0.06 8.22
CA ASP A 450 -36.31 0.55 7.15
C ASP A 450 -35.15 1.40 7.68
N GLU A 451 -35.02 1.56 8.99
CA GLU A 451 -34.02 2.37 9.65
C GLU A 451 -32.82 1.54 10.14
N GLU A 452 -32.89 0.21 10.05
CA GLU A 452 -31.80 -0.71 10.39
C GLU A 452 -31.08 -1.19 9.13
N TYR A 453 -29.74 -1.04 9.08
CA TYR A 453 -28.94 -1.39 7.91
C TYR A 453 -27.48 -1.57 8.26
N PHE A 454 -26.76 -2.23 7.34
CA PHE A 454 -25.31 -2.41 7.42
C PHE A 454 -24.61 -1.57 6.35
N ILE A 455 -23.52 -0.89 6.71
CA ILE A 455 -22.64 -0.20 5.76
C ILE A 455 -21.30 -0.90 5.72
N MET A 456 -20.78 -1.10 4.51
CA MET A 456 -19.43 -1.63 4.27
C MET A 456 -18.59 -0.56 3.61
N GLU A 457 -17.49 -0.23 4.24
CA GLU A 457 -16.46 0.68 3.73
C GLU A 457 -15.08 0.03 3.84
N ASN A 458 -14.18 0.36 2.95
CA ASN A 458 -12.78 -0.08 3.03
C ASN A 458 -11.91 1.07 3.52
N ARG A 459 -11.18 0.85 4.60
CA ARG A 459 -10.28 1.83 5.21
C ARG A 459 -8.85 1.30 5.16
N GLN A 460 -7.94 2.12 4.66
CA GLN A 460 -6.53 1.79 4.55
C GLN A 460 -5.69 2.75 5.40
N GLN A 461 -4.65 2.24 6.09
CA GLN A 461 -3.79 3.06 6.97
C GLN A 461 -2.90 4.01 6.17
N LYS A 462 -3.52 5.04 5.57
CA LYS A 462 -2.86 6.11 4.79
C LYS A 462 -3.62 7.43 4.88
N GLY A 463 -2.93 8.55 4.66
CA GLY A 463 -3.53 9.88 4.73
C GLY A 463 -4.17 10.15 6.09
N TRP A 464 -5.45 10.56 6.13
CA TRP A 464 -6.17 10.79 7.38
C TRP A 464 -6.42 9.52 8.17
N ASP A 465 -6.40 8.35 7.54
CA ASP A 465 -6.55 7.05 8.18
C ASP A 465 -5.23 6.38 8.58
N GLU A 466 -4.09 7.06 8.46
CA GLU A 466 -2.77 6.49 8.79
C GLU A 466 -2.71 5.91 10.22
N PHE A 467 -3.44 6.48 11.16
CA PHE A 467 -3.39 6.12 12.58
C PHE A 467 -4.64 5.38 13.09
N ILE A 468 -5.53 4.90 12.20
CA ILE A 468 -6.60 3.99 12.63
C ILE A 468 -6.00 2.66 13.10
N PRO A 469 -6.67 1.91 13.99
CA PRO A 469 -6.11 0.72 14.63
C PRO A 469 -5.74 -0.42 13.68
N GLY A 470 -6.47 -0.55 12.56
CA GLY A 470 -6.30 -1.61 11.57
C GLY A 470 -6.82 -1.19 10.21
N HIS A 471 -6.61 -2.01 9.18
CA HIS A 471 -7.06 -1.75 7.81
C HIS A 471 -7.89 -2.90 7.26
N GLY A 472 -8.69 -2.61 6.23
CA GLY A 472 -9.60 -3.55 5.59
C GLY A 472 -11.04 -3.01 5.54
N MET A 473 -12.01 -3.90 5.37
CA MET A 473 -13.42 -3.55 5.36
C MET A 473 -13.92 -3.36 6.80
N LEU A 474 -14.39 -2.16 7.12
CA LEU A 474 -15.21 -1.92 8.29
C LEU A 474 -16.67 -2.22 7.94
N LEU A 475 -17.31 -2.98 8.81
CA LEU A 475 -18.72 -3.33 8.72
C LEU A 475 -19.48 -2.60 9.84
N TRP A 476 -20.22 -1.57 9.47
CA TRP A 476 -21.05 -0.80 10.38
C TRP A 476 -22.43 -1.40 10.48
N HIS A 477 -22.98 -1.50 11.68
CA HIS A 477 -24.38 -1.84 11.95
C HIS A 477 -25.06 -0.58 12.49
N ILE A 478 -26.00 -0.07 11.74
CA ILE A 478 -26.75 1.15 12.08
C ILE A 478 -28.21 0.78 12.37
N ASP A 479 -28.74 1.25 13.49
CA ASP A 479 -30.17 1.20 13.82
C ASP A 479 -30.63 2.62 14.19
N PHE A 480 -30.98 3.38 13.15
CA PHE A 480 -31.31 4.79 13.28
C PHE A 480 -32.64 5.00 14.00
N ASP A 481 -32.65 5.89 14.99
CA ASP A 481 -33.85 6.41 15.66
C ASP A 481 -33.75 7.93 15.80
N ALA A 482 -34.56 8.66 15.07
CA ALA A 482 -34.50 10.11 14.99
C ALA A 482 -34.51 10.80 16.39
N LYS A 483 -35.28 10.28 17.34
CA LYS A 483 -35.35 10.84 18.70
C LYS A 483 -34.08 10.64 19.51
N THR A 484 -33.42 9.54 19.26
CA THR A 484 -32.16 9.21 19.90
C THR A 484 -31.03 10.11 19.35
N TRP A 485 -31.01 10.33 18.03
CA TRP A 485 -30.07 11.27 17.39
C TRP A 485 -30.33 12.72 17.83
N GLU A 486 -31.60 13.15 17.83
CA GLU A 486 -31.99 14.48 18.30
C GLU A 486 -31.51 14.77 19.74
N LYS A 487 -31.41 13.74 20.57
CA LYS A 487 -30.95 13.83 21.95
C LYS A 487 -29.46 13.58 22.12
N ASN A 488 -28.74 13.26 21.07
CA ASN A 488 -27.35 12.83 21.14
C ASN A 488 -27.13 11.54 21.99
N GLU A 489 -28.17 10.68 22.09
CA GLU A 489 -28.14 9.46 22.92
C GLU A 489 -27.81 8.21 22.10
N VAL A 490 -27.04 8.32 21.02
CA VAL A 490 -26.85 7.29 20.00
C VAL A 490 -26.37 5.94 20.57
N ASN A 491 -25.35 5.94 21.42
CA ASN A 491 -24.70 4.72 21.94
C ASN A 491 -24.73 4.59 23.47
N ILE A 492 -25.80 5.09 24.11
CA ILE A 492 -25.92 5.04 25.59
C ILE A 492 -26.35 3.68 26.13
N THR A 493 -26.73 2.71 25.26
CA THR A 493 -27.25 1.40 25.68
C THR A 493 -26.33 0.29 25.19
N GLY A 494 -25.52 -0.30 26.09
CA GLY A 494 -24.54 -1.32 25.73
C GLY A 494 -25.10 -2.63 25.17
N SER A 495 -26.39 -2.93 25.43
CA SER A 495 -27.08 -4.08 24.86
C SER A 495 -27.69 -3.79 23.48
N HIS A 496 -27.73 -2.54 23.06
CA HIS A 496 -28.27 -2.10 21.78
C HIS A 496 -27.59 -0.80 21.37
N GLN A 497 -26.39 -0.90 20.81
CA GLN A 497 -25.70 0.23 20.21
C GLN A 497 -26.31 0.54 18.85
N ARG A 498 -26.53 1.83 18.57
CA ARG A 498 -27.20 2.23 17.34
C ARG A 498 -26.26 2.56 16.21
N ILE A 499 -25.00 2.82 16.53
CA ILE A 499 -23.87 2.85 15.60
C ILE A 499 -22.80 1.92 16.17
N ASP A 500 -22.58 0.80 15.51
CA ASP A 500 -21.65 -0.23 15.98
C ASP A 500 -20.77 -0.73 14.83
N ILE A 501 -19.54 -1.13 15.13
CA ILE A 501 -18.69 -1.88 14.21
C ILE A 501 -18.90 -3.36 14.54
N VAL A 502 -19.22 -4.16 13.53
CA VAL A 502 -19.26 -5.62 13.65
C VAL A 502 -17.83 -6.13 13.52
N GLU A 503 -17.23 -6.45 14.64
CA GLU A 503 -15.82 -6.81 14.72
C GLU A 503 -15.53 -8.18 14.10
N ALA A 504 -14.54 -8.24 13.19
CA ALA A 504 -14.17 -9.50 12.54
C ALA A 504 -13.65 -10.55 13.53
N ASP A 505 -12.98 -10.15 14.62
CA ASP A 505 -12.44 -11.07 15.61
C ASP A 505 -13.39 -11.35 16.82
N ASN A 506 -14.59 -10.78 16.80
CA ASN A 506 -15.60 -10.87 17.87
C ASN A 506 -15.08 -10.43 19.26
N LYS A 507 -14.10 -9.52 19.32
CA LYS A 507 -13.56 -9.02 20.58
C LYS A 507 -13.82 -7.52 20.73
N ARG A 508 -14.52 -7.18 21.77
CA ARG A 508 -14.94 -5.82 22.10
C ARG A 508 -14.06 -5.20 23.18
N THR A 509 -12.80 -4.88 22.82
CA THR A 509 -11.84 -4.22 23.71
C THR A 509 -10.95 -3.25 22.91
N ASP A 510 -10.51 -2.16 23.52
CA ASP A 510 -9.63 -1.20 22.83
C ASP A 510 -8.30 -1.83 22.36
N ASN A 511 -7.83 -2.89 23.01
CA ASN A 511 -6.61 -3.59 22.61
C ASN A 511 -6.82 -4.57 21.43
N SER A 512 -8.06 -4.90 21.07
CA SER A 512 -8.39 -5.81 19.97
C SER A 512 -8.75 -5.10 18.65
N ARG A 513 -8.87 -3.79 18.65
CA ARG A 513 -9.36 -3.01 17.50
C ARG A 513 -8.60 -3.25 16.19
N THR A 514 -7.35 -3.69 16.24
CA THR A 514 -6.60 -4.10 15.04
C THR A 514 -7.22 -5.29 14.32
N GLY A 515 -8.04 -6.06 15.02
CA GLY A 515 -8.74 -7.25 14.52
C GLY A 515 -10.16 -6.98 14.05
N ASP A 516 -10.70 -5.76 14.21
CA ASP A 516 -12.08 -5.42 13.85
C ASP A 516 -12.34 -5.40 12.33
N PRO A 517 -11.42 -4.88 11.46
CA PRO A 517 -11.63 -4.88 10.02
C PRO A 517 -11.59 -6.29 9.40
N TYR A 518 -12.35 -6.51 8.33
CA TYR A 518 -12.35 -7.73 7.51
C TYR A 518 -11.45 -7.58 6.27
N PRO A 519 -10.74 -8.63 5.81
CA PRO A 519 -10.38 -9.81 6.59
C PRO A 519 -9.38 -9.47 7.69
N GLY A 520 -8.69 -8.33 7.59
CA GLY A 520 -7.78 -7.71 8.54
C GLY A 520 -6.74 -8.68 9.11
N THR A 521 -6.22 -8.32 10.27
CA THR A 521 -5.25 -9.16 10.99
C THR A 521 -5.87 -10.48 11.49
N SER A 522 -7.18 -10.52 11.67
CA SER A 522 -7.95 -11.69 12.10
C SER A 522 -8.16 -12.71 10.98
N LYS A 523 -7.94 -12.33 9.71
CA LYS A 523 -8.11 -13.16 8.50
C LYS A 523 -9.50 -13.79 8.39
N VAL A 524 -10.52 -13.06 8.84
CA VAL A 524 -11.93 -13.52 8.79
C VAL A 524 -12.50 -13.18 7.43
N THR A 525 -12.85 -14.21 6.68
CA THR A 525 -13.30 -14.09 5.28
C THR A 525 -14.80 -14.28 5.11
N GLN A 526 -15.55 -14.43 6.20
CA GLN A 526 -17.00 -14.64 6.21
C GLN A 526 -17.64 -13.90 7.39
N CYS A 527 -18.87 -13.37 7.16
CA CYS A 527 -19.65 -12.73 8.20
C CYS A 527 -21.14 -12.87 7.90
N ASP A 528 -21.92 -13.20 8.92
CA ASP A 528 -23.40 -13.16 8.85
C ASP A 528 -23.89 -11.79 9.34
N LEU A 529 -24.56 -11.04 8.48
CA LEU A 529 -25.26 -9.83 8.86
C LEU A 529 -26.53 -10.26 9.62
N THR A 530 -26.58 -9.90 10.90
CA THR A 530 -27.69 -10.30 11.79
C THR A 530 -28.32 -9.05 12.39
N SER A 531 -29.63 -8.86 12.18
CA SER A 531 -30.38 -7.72 12.75
C SER A 531 -30.40 -7.75 14.27
N TRP A 532 -30.65 -6.63 14.90
CA TRP A 532 -30.86 -6.54 16.35
C TRP A 532 -31.99 -7.44 16.88
N SER A 533 -32.98 -7.77 16.02
CA SER A 533 -34.02 -8.75 16.32
C SER A 533 -33.54 -10.21 16.26
N GLY A 534 -32.30 -10.47 15.86
CA GLY A 534 -31.68 -11.79 15.74
C GLY A 534 -31.96 -12.50 14.42
N GLY A 535 -32.60 -11.85 13.45
CA GLY A 535 -32.83 -12.41 12.10
C GLY A 535 -31.58 -12.28 11.22
N LYS A 536 -31.19 -13.37 10.52
CA LYS A 536 -30.16 -13.30 9.49
C LYS A 536 -30.66 -12.50 8.29
N VAL A 537 -29.91 -11.45 7.91
CA VAL A 537 -30.21 -10.57 6.78
C VAL A 537 -29.52 -11.07 5.53
N MET A 538 -28.24 -11.32 5.61
CA MET A 538 -27.38 -11.74 4.51
C MET A 538 -26.10 -12.39 5.07
N SER A 539 -25.40 -13.18 4.27
CA SER A 539 -24.00 -13.55 4.54
C SER A 539 -23.10 -12.76 3.61
N LEU A 540 -21.94 -12.39 4.11
CA LEU A 540 -20.80 -11.94 3.32
C LEU A 540 -19.78 -13.09 3.31
N ASP A 541 -19.37 -13.50 2.13
CA ASP A 541 -18.43 -14.60 1.93
C ASP A 541 -17.24 -14.14 1.11
N ASP A 542 -16.14 -14.89 1.17
CA ASP A 542 -14.94 -14.67 0.39
C ASP A 542 -14.41 -13.22 0.48
N ILE A 543 -14.48 -12.65 1.69
CA ILE A 543 -13.91 -11.33 1.95
C ILE A 543 -12.39 -11.44 1.82
N GLU A 544 -11.83 -10.76 0.83
CA GLU A 544 -10.40 -10.80 0.52
C GLU A 544 -9.87 -9.40 0.29
N GLU A 545 -8.69 -9.12 0.83
CA GLU A 545 -7.96 -7.90 0.56
C GLU A 545 -6.79 -8.18 -0.38
N LYS A 546 -6.74 -7.46 -1.49
CA LYS A 546 -5.63 -7.50 -2.44
C LYS A 546 -5.28 -6.07 -2.87
N ASP A 547 -4.02 -5.68 -2.68
CA ASP A 547 -3.52 -4.36 -3.05
C ASP A 547 -4.34 -3.19 -2.47
N GLY A 548 -4.84 -3.35 -1.23
CA GLY A 548 -5.68 -2.37 -0.55
C GLY A 548 -7.13 -2.30 -1.06
N ILE A 549 -7.54 -3.23 -1.91
CA ILE A 549 -8.91 -3.36 -2.42
C ILE A 549 -9.57 -4.56 -1.75
N ILE A 550 -10.78 -4.36 -1.24
CA ILE A 550 -11.61 -5.45 -0.71
C ILE A 550 -12.48 -6.01 -1.82
N ASN A 551 -12.46 -7.33 -1.95
CA ASN A 551 -13.40 -8.09 -2.74
C ASN A 551 -14.28 -8.91 -1.79
N LEU A 552 -15.58 -8.94 -2.03
CA LEU A 552 -16.51 -9.72 -1.22
C LEU A 552 -17.67 -10.25 -2.06
N MET A 553 -18.27 -11.35 -1.61
CA MET A 553 -19.42 -11.98 -2.23
C MET A 553 -20.59 -11.98 -1.27
N LEU A 554 -21.80 -11.89 -1.81
CA LEU A 554 -23.01 -12.07 -1.02
C LEU A 554 -23.30 -13.55 -0.88
N GLY A 555 -23.31 -14.07 0.34
CA GLY A 555 -23.50 -15.49 0.61
C GLY A 555 -24.95 -15.95 0.47
N GLY A 556 -25.10 -17.23 0.14
CA GLY A 556 -26.41 -17.87 -0.01
C GLY A 556 -27.08 -17.70 -1.39
N LEU A 557 -26.37 -17.15 -2.36
CA LEU A 557 -26.76 -17.08 -3.76
C LEU A 557 -26.03 -18.17 -4.57
N ASP A 558 -26.69 -18.71 -5.62
CA ASP A 558 -26.01 -19.53 -6.63
C ASP A 558 -25.11 -18.62 -7.49
N LEU A 559 -23.94 -18.30 -6.95
CA LEU A 559 -23.04 -17.35 -7.55
C LEU A 559 -22.22 -18.02 -8.65
N LYS A 560 -22.20 -17.40 -9.83
CA LYS A 560 -21.48 -17.87 -10.98
C LYS A 560 -20.56 -16.78 -11.50
N LEU A 561 -19.28 -17.10 -11.65
CA LEU A 561 -18.35 -16.16 -12.27
C LEU A 561 -18.70 -15.96 -13.76
N ASN A 562 -18.38 -14.80 -14.30
CA ASN A 562 -18.50 -14.57 -15.74
C ASN A 562 -17.60 -15.53 -16.51
N THR A 563 -18.10 -16.05 -17.64
CA THR A 563 -17.29 -16.89 -18.53
C THR A 563 -16.16 -16.06 -19.12
N PRO A 564 -14.89 -16.52 -19.07
CA PRO A 564 -13.77 -15.76 -19.63
C PRO A 564 -13.98 -15.46 -21.12
N GLU A 565 -13.74 -14.22 -21.52
CA GLU A 565 -13.66 -13.85 -22.94
C GLU A 565 -12.30 -14.25 -23.49
N VAL A 566 -12.29 -15.26 -24.38
CA VAL A 566 -11.04 -15.82 -24.91
C VAL A 566 -10.81 -15.38 -26.35
N LYS A 567 -9.55 -15.06 -26.66
CA LYS A 567 -9.07 -14.80 -28.02
C LYS A 567 -8.03 -15.86 -28.39
N VAL A 568 -8.24 -16.49 -29.55
CA VAL A 568 -7.27 -17.41 -30.16
C VAL A 568 -6.71 -16.72 -31.39
N THR A 569 -5.39 -16.53 -31.42
CA THR A 569 -4.67 -15.80 -32.49
C THR A 569 -3.42 -16.56 -32.88
N GLU A 570 -2.77 -16.14 -33.95
CA GLU A 570 -1.50 -16.67 -34.45
C GLU A 570 -1.45 -18.21 -34.51
N VAL A 571 -2.47 -18.81 -35.07
CA VAL A 571 -2.45 -20.27 -35.28
C VAL A 571 -1.39 -20.65 -36.33
N LYS A 572 -0.39 -21.39 -35.91
CA LYS A 572 0.76 -21.89 -36.73
C LYS A 572 0.74 -23.42 -36.79
N ASP A 573 1.75 -23.97 -37.40
CA ASP A 573 1.91 -25.41 -37.55
C ASP A 573 2.18 -26.17 -36.24
N SER A 574 2.77 -25.51 -35.26
CA SER A 574 3.18 -26.13 -33.99
C SER A 574 2.84 -25.32 -32.76
N SER A 575 2.14 -24.17 -32.94
CA SER A 575 1.81 -23.26 -31.86
C SER A 575 0.55 -22.43 -32.14
N VAL A 576 -0.02 -21.89 -31.08
CA VAL A 576 -1.13 -20.94 -31.12
C VAL A 576 -0.94 -19.92 -29.96
N VAL A 577 -1.43 -18.74 -30.12
CA VAL A 577 -1.49 -17.76 -29.02
C VAL A 577 -2.91 -17.67 -28.50
N VAL A 578 -3.08 -17.83 -27.20
CA VAL A 578 -4.36 -17.76 -26.49
C VAL A 578 -4.29 -16.60 -25.51
N GLY A 579 -5.33 -15.78 -25.45
CA GLY A 579 -5.43 -14.72 -24.46
C GLY A 579 -6.85 -14.63 -23.92
N TRP A 580 -6.97 -14.19 -22.66
CA TRP A 580 -8.26 -13.88 -22.03
C TRP A 580 -8.13 -12.68 -21.12
N ALA A 581 -9.24 -11.93 -20.99
CA ALA A 581 -9.36 -10.81 -20.07
C ALA A 581 -9.54 -11.30 -18.64
N ASP A 582 -9.22 -10.44 -17.69
CA ASP A 582 -9.49 -10.72 -16.29
C ASP A 582 -11.01 -10.85 -16.05
N VAL A 583 -11.37 -11.91 -15.34
CA VAL A 583 -12.72 -12.11 -14.84
C VAL A 583 -12.72 -11.59 -13.41
N PRO A 584 -13.49 -10.52 -13.13
CA PRO A 584 -13.52 -9.97 -11.81
C PRO A 584 -13.67 -11.05 -10.72
N VAL A 585 -12.80 -10.98 -9.68
CA VAL A 585 -12.61 -11.89 -8.53
C VAL A 585 -12.30 -13.36 -8.81
N ALA A 586 -12.05 -13.77 -10.03
CA ALA A 586 -11.47 -15.09 -10.24
C ALA A 586 -10.12 -15.18 -9.49
N LYS A 587 -9.91 -16.26 -8.74
CA LYS A 587 -8.61 -16.54 -8.10
C LYS A 587 -7.68 -17.30 -9.01
N ARG A 588 -8.24 -17.96 -10.02
CA ARG A 588 -7.49 -18.79 -10.96
C ARG A 588 -8.30 -19.09 -12.21
N TYR A 589 -7.59 -19.49 -13.23
CA TYR A 589 -8.14 -19.96 -14.49
C TYR A 589 -7.66 -21.38 -14.73
N VAL A 590 -8.56 -22.27 -15.14
CA VAL A 590 -8.23 -23.68 -15.43
C VAL A 590 -8.35 -23.90 -16.92
N LEU A 591 -7.20 -24.15 -17.56
CA LEU A 591 -7.06 -24.38 -19.01
C LEU A 591 -6.87 -25.86 -19.29
N ASN A 592 -7.63 -26.39 -20.24
CA ASN A 592 -7.40 -27.72 -20.81
C ASN A 592 -7.28 -27.62 -22.34
N ILE A 593 -6.38 -28.41 -22.93
CA ILE A 593 -6.25 -28.54 -24.38
C ILE A 593 -6.17 -30.01 -24.73
N CYS A 594 -6.98 -30.45 -25.67
CA CYS A 594 -6.94 -31.81 -26.19
C CYS A 594 -6.86 -31.82 -27.74
N SER A 595 -6.12 -32.73 -28.29
CA SER A 595 -6.18 -33.04 -29.72
C SER A 595 -7.48 -33.80 -30.03
N VAL A 596 -8.04 -33.54 -31.20
CA VAL A 596 -9.27 -34.20 -31.67
C VAL A 596 -8.98 -34.92 -32.99
N VAL A 597 -8.79 -36.24 -32.95
CA VAL A 597 -8.50 -37.09 -34.11
C VAL A 597 -9.58 -38.15 -34.23
N ASP A 598 -10.24 -38.21 -35.35
CA ASP A 598 -11.37 -39.14 -35.62
C ASP A 598 -12.46 -39.10 -34.54
N GLY A 599 -12.71 -37.90 -34.01
CA GLY A 599 -13.71 -37.66 -32.95
C GLY A 599 -13.27 -38.10 -31.55
N LYS A 600 -12.08 -38.65 -31.37
CA LYS A 600 -11.49 -38.99 -30.09
C LYS A 600 -10.67 -37.79 -29.55
N LYS A 601 -10.83 -37.51 -28.28
CA LYS A 601 -10.08 -36.46 -27.57
C LYS A 601 -8.92 -37.10 -26.82
N GLU A 602 -7.72 -36.54 -27.00
CA GLU A 602 -6.53 -36.91 -26.24
C GLU A 602 -5.97 -35.63 -25.60
N VAL A 603 -5.93 -35.61 -24.28
CA VAL A 603 -5.50 -34.42 -23.49
C VAL A 603 -3.99 -34.23 -23.67
N LEU A 604 -3.57 -33.00 -23.86
CA LEU A 604 -2.16 -32.63 -23.86
C LEU A 604 -1.67 -32.56 -22.40
N PRO A 605 -0.67 -33.37 -21.99
CA PRO A 605 -0.27 -33.45 -20.58
C PRO A 605 0.19 -32.13 -19.95
N LEU A 606 0.73 -31.22 -20.75
CA LEU A 606 1.16 -29.87 -20.28
C LEU A 606 -0.02 -28.92 -19.98
N TYR A 607 -1.19 -29.21 -20.53
CA TYR A 607 -2.40 -28.42 -20.44
C TYR A 607 -3.59 -29.25 -19.92
N ASP A 608 -3.31 -30.27 -19.10
CA ASP A 608 -4.33 -30.98 -18.35
C ASP A 608 -4.62 -30.28 -17.03
N ASN A 609 -5.77 -29.62 -16.92
CA ASN A 609 -6.16 -28.80 -15.76
C ASN A 609 -5.07 -27.80 -15.36
N LYS A 610 -4.43 -27.18 -16.34
CA LYS A 610 -3.36 -26.21 -16.10
C LYS A 610 -3.95 -24.97 -15.45
N VAL A 611 -3.41 -24.63 -14.27
CA VAL A 611 -3.88 -23.52 -13.45
C VAL A 611 -3.02 -22.28 -13.71
N TYR A 612 -3.67 -21.14 -13.90
CA TYR A 612 -3.09 -19.80 -13.96
C TYR A 612 -3.75 -18.94 -12.89
N THR A 613 -2.97 -18.22 -12.11
CA THR A 613 -3.45 -17.33 -11.04
C THR A 613 -3.81 -15.95 -11.53
N GLU A 614 -3.50 -15.64 -12.77
CA GLU A 614 -3.76 -14.33 -13.39
C GLU A 614 -4.30 -14.53 -14.82
N ALA A 615 -5.01 -13.52 -15.33
CA ALA A 615 -5.42 -13.47 -16.73
C ALA A 615 -4.19 -13.41 -17.65
N GLN A 616 -4.28 -14.06 -18.79
CA GLN A 616 -3.20 -14.10 -19.77
C GLN A 616 -3.64 -13.34 -21.03
N SER A 617 -3.07 -12.17 -21.26
CA SER A 617 -3.38 -11.40 -22.47
C SER A 617 -2.79 -12.01 -23.73
N SER A 618 -1.70 -12.79 -23.60
CA SER A 618 -1.00 -13.45 -24.71
C SER A 618 -0.18 -14.62 -24.19
N LEU A 619 -0.80 -15.82 -24.19
CA LEU A 619 -0.16 -17.07 -23.76
C LEU A 619 0.21 -17.90 -24.99
N PRO A 620 1.49 -18.11 -25.30
CA PRO A 620 1.89 -19.03 -26.35
C PRO A 620 1.69 -20.49 -25.90
N ILE A 621 0.99 -21.25 -26.69
CA ILE A 621 0.81 -22.71 -26.59
C ILE A 621 1.69 -23.37 -27.64
N GLU A 622 2.67 -24.10 -27.22
CA GLU A 622 3.68 -24.75 -28.10
C GLU A 622 3.60 -26.27 -28.07
N GLY A 623 4.34 -26.91 -28.97
CA GLY A 623 4.43 -28.39 -29.06
C GLY A 623 3.21 -29.03 -29.67
N LEU A 624 2.41 -28.31 -30.42
CA LEU A 624 1.28 -28.81 -31.17
C LEU A 624 1.74 -29.56 -32.43
N LYS A 625 0.91 -30.51 -32.89
CA LYS A 625 1.15 -31.22 -34.17
C LYS A 625 0.57 -30.42 -35.33
N PRO A 626 1.21 -30.38 -36.49
CA PRO A 626 0.67 -29.73 -37.69
C PRO A 626 -0.64 -30.40 -38.15
N GLU A 627 -1.46 -29.63 -38.86
CA GLU A 627 -2.74 -30.09 -39.49
C GLU A 627 -3.65 -30.85 -38.51
N THR A 628 -3.57 -30.51 -37.23
CA THR A 628 -4.28 -31.20 -36.15
C THR A 628 -5.30 -30.25 -35.52
N THR A 629 -6.53 -30.75 -35.37
CA THR A 629 -7.59 -30.00 -34.66
C THR A 629 -7.43 -30.19 -33.16
N TYR A 630 -7.48 -29.09 -32.44
CA TYR A 630 -7.47 -29.04 -30.98
C TYR A 630 -8.77 -28.43 -30.47
N GLU A 631 -9.20 -28.91 -29.30
CA GLU A 631 -10.27 -28.31 -28.52
C GLU A 631 -9.67 -27.79 -27.21
N MET A 632 -9.89 -26.54 -26.98
CA MET A 632 -9.47 -25.84 -25.77
C MET A 632 -10.68 -25.56 -24.91
N THR A 633 -10.57 -25.70 -23.60
CA THR A 633 -11.54 -25.27 -22.62
C THR A 633 -10.87 -24.38 -21.58
N LEU A 634 -11.56 -23.31 -21.18
CA LEU A 634 -11.12 -22.41 -20.12
C LEU A 634 -12.26 -22.11 -19.14
N LYS A 635 -11.95 -22.10 -17.85
CA LYS A 635 -12.89 -21.82 -16.77
C LYS A 635 -12.24 -20.87 -15.78
N ALA A 636 -12.92 -19.80 -15.39
CA ALA A 636 -12.57 -19.00 -14.23
C ALA A 636 -13.07 -19.70 -12.97
N ASP A 637 -12.28 -19.70 -11.90
CA ASP A 637 -12.56 -20.45 -10.68
C ASP A 637 -12.10 -19.68 -9.43
N ARG A 638 -12.90 -19.77 -8.37
CA ARG A 638 -12.65 -19.20 -7.05
C ARG A 638 -12.87 -20.21 -5.91
N GLY A 639 -12.67 -21.46 -6.14
CA GLY A 639 -12.92 -22.52 -5.18
C GLY A 639 -14.37 -23.04 -5.25
N SER A 640 -15.26 -22.55 -4.38
CA SER A 640 -16.67 -22.96 -4.37
C SER A 640 -17.46 -22.43 -5.58
N TYR A 641 -16.99 -21.40 -6.24
CA TYR A 641 -17.67 -20.73 -7.36
C TYR A 641 -16.82 -20.81 -8.62
N SER A 642 -17.48 -21.04 -9.76
CA SER A 642 -16.79 -21.07 -11.05
C SER A 642 -17.67 -20.53 -12.18
N SER A 643 -17.04 -20.13 -13.28
CA SER A 643 -17.78 -19.78 -14.50
C SER A 643 -18.29 -21.02 -15.23
N ASP A 644 -19.13 -20.81 -16.24
CA ASP A 644 -19.29 -21.80 -17.29
C ASP A 644 -17.95 -22.05 -17.98
N VAL A 645 -17.83 -23.24 -18.56
CA VAL A 645 -16.65 -23.62 -19.33
C VAL A 645 -16.74 -23.00 -20.71
N TYR A 646 -15.80 -22.10 -21.03
CA TYR A 646 -15.61 -21.66 -22.40
C TYR A 646 -14.98 -22.78 -23.22
N THR A 647 -15.45 -23.01 -24.45
CA THR A 647 -14.92 -24.03 -25.33
C THR A 647 -14.69 -23.46 -26.72
N GLN A 648 -13.51 -23.70 -27.29
CA GLN A 648 -13.16 -23.30 -28.65
C GLN A 648 -12.31 -24.39 -29.34
N LYS A 649 -12.54 -24.58 -30.66
CA LYS A 649 -11.70 -25.42 -31.51
C LYS A 649 -10.85 -24.54 -32.42
N PHE A 650 -9.64 -25.00 -32.70
CA PHE A 650 -8.74 -24.47 -33.70
C PHE A 650 -7.97 -25.59 -34.39
N THR A 651 -7.49 -25.35 -35.60
CA THR A 651 -6.71 -26.33 -36.35
C THR A 651 -5.37 -25.73 -36.74
N THR A 652 -4.28 -26.37 -36.37
CA THR A 652 -2.92 -25.92 -36.73
C THR A 652 -2.71 -26.01 -38.23
N THR A 653 -1.87 -25.11 -38.76
CA THR A 653 -1.53 -25.12 -40.18
C THR A 653 -0.59 -26.24 -40.56
N ALA A 654 -0.43 -26.51 -41.86
CA ALA A 654 0.65 -27.36 -42.32
C ALA A 654 2.02 -26.76 -41.98
N ILE A 655 3.05 -27.60 -41.93
CA ILE A 655 4.45 -27.12 -41.75
C ILE A 655 4.80 -26.25 -42.98
N PRO A 656 5.15 -24.98 -42.81
CA PRO A 656 5.61 -24.14 -43.93
C PRO A 656 6.89 -24.72 -44.53
N PHE A 657 6.99 -24.63 -45.86
CA PHE A 657 8.21 -25.13 -46.55
C PHE A 657 9.50 -24.50 -46.02
N SER A 658 9.44 -23.23 -45.58
CA SER A 658 10.57 -22.53 -44.92
C SER A 658 11.12 -23.24 -43.69
N LYS A 659 10.39 -24.13 -43.04
CA LYS A 659 10.87 -24.91 -41.87
C LYS A 659 11.61 -26.22 -42.21
N TYR A 660 11.61 -26.62 -43.47
CA TYR A 660 12.44 -27.77 -43.90
C TYR A 660 13.88 -27.31 -44.04
N TYR A 661 14.83 -28.23 -43.99
CA TYR A 661 16.24 -27.97 -44.22
C TYR A 661 16.89 -29.15 -44.95
N VAL A 662 17.92 -28.83 -45.73
CA VAL A 662 18.69 -29.85 -46.48
C VAL A 662 19.58 -30.61 -45.50
N THR A 663 19.60 -31.95 -45.63
CA THR A 663 20.37 -32.87 -44.76
C THR A 663 21.55 -33.46 -45.46
N ASP A 664 22.48 -34.05 -44.70
CA ASP A 664 23.68 -34.78 -45.12
C ASP A 664 24.61 -33.93 -46.04
N VAL A 665 24.70 -32.63 -45.78
CA VAL A 665 25.64 -31.76 -46.48
C VAL A 665 27.06 -32.17 -46.11
N LYS A 666 27.86 -32.60 -47.09
CA LYS A 666 29.21 -33.13 -46.89
C LYS A 666 30.12 -32.78 -48.06
N THR A 667 31.42 -32.75 -47.81
CA THR A 667 32.42 -32.63 -48.85
C THR A 667 32.66 -33.97 -49.53
N THR A 668 32.78 -33.99 -50.87
CA THR A 668 33.12 -35.16 -51.69
C THR A 668 34.53 -35.05 -52.28
N ALA A 669 35.04 -33.85 -52.42
CA ALA A 669 36.44 -33.58 -52.85
C ALA A 669 36.90 -32.23 -52.22
N VAL A 670 38.21 -32.15 -51.86
CA VAL A 670 38.86 -30.91 -51.40
C VAL A 670 40.21 -30.82 -52.13
N ASP A 671 40.53 -29.65 -52.64
CA ASP A 671 41.83 -29.33 -53.23
C ASP A 671 42.37 -28.01 -52.61
N GLU A 672 43.45 -27.52 -53.11
CA GLU A 672 44.21 -26.38 -52.54
C GLU A 672 43.42 -25.08 -52.66
N THR A 673 42.55 -24.96 -53.63
CA THR A 673 41.79 -23.71 -53.89
C THR A 673 40.29 -23.88 -53.98
N GLY A 674 39.77 -25.08 -53.57
CA GLY A 674 38.37 -25.36 -53.66
C GLY A 674 37.92 -26.65 -53.01
N PHE A 675 36.62 -26.96 -53.11
CA PHE A 675 36.03 -28.19 -52.68
C PHE A 675 34.73 -28.46 -53.43
N THR A 676 34.29 -29.74 -53.47
CA THR A 676 32.97 -30.14 -53.90
C THR A 676 32.13 -30.58 -52.75
N ALA A 677 30.92 -30.11 -52.61
CA ALA A 677 29.96 -30.53 -51.62
C ALA A 677 28.77 -31.24 -52.26
N SER A 678 28.18 -32.20 -51.54
CA SER A 678 26.96 -32.90 -51.92
C SER A 678 26.04 -33.01 -50.70
N TRP A 679 24.73 -33.22 -50.95
CA TRP A 679 23.67 -33.31 -49.96
C TRP A 679 22.58 -34.31 -50.37
N THR A 680 21.71 -34.69 -49.43
CA THR A 680 20.53 -35.50 -49.72
C THR A 680 19.47 -34.66 -50.42
N GLY A 681 18.98 -35.13 -51.55
CA GLY A 681 17.91 -34.50 -52.32
C GLY A 681 16.58 -34.54 -51.54
N MET A 682 15.76 -33.51 -51.70
CA MET A 682 14.39 -33.44 -51.16
C MET A 682 13.40 -33.66 -52.31
N ASP A 683 12.33 -34.38 -52.06
CA ASP A 683 11.25 -34.56 -53.02
C ASP A 683 10.51 -33.24 -53.24
N THR A 684 10.07 -33.00 -54.49
CA THR A 684 9.23 -31.84 -54.85
C THR A 684 9.85 -30.44 -54.71
N VAL A 685 11.17 -30.32 -54.73
CA VAL A 685 11.86 -29.04 -54.76
C VAL A 685 12.25 -28.65 -56.19
N ASP A 686 12.28 -27.35 -56.47
CA ASP A 686 12.60 -26.84 -57.83
C ASP A 686 14.10 -26.69 -58.00
N ASP A 687 14.81 -26.35 -56.95
CA ASP A 687 16.23 -26.04 -56.98
C ASP A 687 16.90 -26.12 -55.62
N TYR A 688 18.24 -26.07 -55.57
CA TYR A 688 19.01 -25.81 -54.35
C TYR A 688 19.85 -24.55 -54.51
N VAL A 689 20.06 -23.85 -53.41
CA VAL A 689 20.81 -22.62 -53.36
C VAL A 689 21.95 -22.76 -52.36
N VAL A 690 23.17 -22.45 -52.79
CA VAL A 690 24.36 -22.52 -51.91
C VAL A 690 24.83 -21.14 -51.50
N THR A 691 25.27 -21.03 -50.22
CA THR A 691 25.83 -19.78 -49.67
C THR A 691 27.09 -20.13 -48.92
N LEU A 692 28.20 -19.47 -49.28
CA LEU A 692 29.51 -19.71 -48.66
C LEU A 692 30.00 -18.43 -47.96
N HIS A 693 30.50 -18.61 -46.74
CA HIS A 693 31.15 -17.57 -45.96
C HIS A 693 32.58 -17.97 -45.60
N LYS A 694 33.49 -17.01 -45.56
CA LYS A 694 34.81 -17.17 -44.94
C LYS A 694 34.70 -16.84 -43.45
N LEU A 695 35.23 -17.71 -42.60
CA LEU A 695 35.25 -17.52 -41.19
C LEU A 695 36.49 -16.72 -40.75
N VAL A 696 36.31 -15.55 -40.22
CA VAL A 696 37.38 -14.67 -39.69
C VAL A 696 37.02 -14.13 -38.32
N TYR A 697 37.99 -13.79 -37.49
CA TYR A 697 37.73 -13.08 -36.28
C TYR A 697 37.64 -11.57 -36.55
N ALA A 698 36.67 -10.91 -35.96
CA ALA A 698 36.48 -9.47 -36.07
C ALA A 698 37.76 -8.72 -35.67
N SER A 699 38.08 -7.64 -36.34
CA SER A 699 39.23 -6.80 -36.01
C SER A 699 39.00 -5.97 -34.76
N GLU A 700 37.75 -5.61 -34.46
CA GLU A 700 37.40 -4.88 -33.26
C GLU A 700 36.95 -5.84 -32.13
N ALA A 701 37.48 -5.61 -30.92
CA ALA A 701 37.15 -6.40 -29.75
C ALA A 701 35.99 -5.75 -28.97
N THR A 702 35.07 -6.58 -28.50
CA THR A 702 34.07 -6.16 -27.49
C THR A 702 34.63 -6.41 -26.10
N GLN A 703 34.35 -5.51 -25.15
CA GLN A 703 34.78 -5.65 -23.77
C GLN A 703 33.81 -6.54 -23.00
N LYS A 704 34.33 -7.55 -22.30
CA LYS A 704 33.57 -8.40 -21.37
C LYS A 704 34.27 -8.40 -20.03
N GLY A 705 33.59 -8.03 -18.99
CA GLY A 705 34.15 -7.85 -17.67
C GLY A 705 33.40 -8.53 -16.55
N TYR A 706 34.04 -8.62 -15.41
CA TYR A 706 33.46 -9.05 -14.16
C TYR A 706 34.12 -8.33 -12.99
N ASP A 707 33.28 -7.71 -12.20
CA ASP A 707 33.59 -7.09 -10.91
C ASP A 707 33.22 -8.07 -9.79
N PHE A 708 34.17 -8.42 -8.96
CA PHE A 708 33.98 -9.37 -7.86
C PHE A 708 33.13 -8.83 -6.71
N GLY A 709 32.75 -7.56 -6.72
CA GLY A 709 31.75 -6.96 -5.83
C GLY A 709 30.39 -7.67 -5.83
N ASN A 710 30.09 -8.43 -6.88
CA ASN A 710 28.82 -9.15 -7.07
C ASN A 710 28.87 -10.65 -6.69
N GLU A 711 29.84 -11.12 -5.93
CA GLU A 711 30.05 -12.51 -5.50
C GLU A 711 30.43 -13.50 -6.63
N LEU A 712 30.96 -14.68 -6.28
CA LEU A 712 31.40 -15.67 -7.30
C LEU A 712 30.25 -16.33 -8.08
N GLU A 713 29.03 -16.32 -7.58
CA GLU A 713 27.87 -16.93 -8.25
C GLU A 713 27.49 -16.22 -9.56
N GLY A 714 27.79 -14.93 -9.70
CA GLY A 714 27.57 -14.13 -10.90
C GLY A 714 28.71 -14.21 -11.93
N MET A 715 29.78 -14.93 -11.66
CA MET A 715 30.95 -15.00 -12.56
C MET A 715 30.56 -15.66 -13.89
N PRO A 716 31.05 -15.17 -15.05
CA PRO A 716 30.77 -15.76 -16.35
C PRO A 716 31.04 -17.26 -16.40
N SER A 717 30.15 -18.04 -17.03
CA SER A 717 30.12 -19.50 -16.95
C SER A 717 31.37 -20.22 -17.47
N LEU A 718 32.22 -19.53 -18.23
CA LEU A 718 33.50 -20.04 -18.73
C LEU A 718 34.71 -19.50 -17.95
N TRP A 719 34.47 -18.74 -16.90
CA TRP A 719 35.53 -18.29 -15.99
C TRP A 719 35.59 -19.25 -14.81
N GLU A 720 36.81 -19.57 -14.38
CA GLU A 720 37.04 -20.47 -13.24
C GLU A 720 38.19 -19.96 -12.36
N THR A 721 38.03 -20.14 -11.06
CA THR A 721 39.06 -19.77 -10.09
C THR A 721 39.15 -20.80 -8.96
N ASN A 722 40.36 -20.95 -8.39
CA ASN A 722 40.58 -21.62 -7.10
C ASN A 722 40.99 -20.62 -6.00
N GLY A 723 40.82 -19.32 -6.26
CA GLY A 723 40.92 -18.23 -5.28
C GLY A 723 39.71 -18.17 -4.35
N ASN A 724 39.76 -17.27 -3.39
CA ASN A 724 38.67 -17.01 -2.47
C ASN A 724 38.31 -15.51 -2.49
N LEU A 725 37.01 -15.17 -2.27
CA LEU A 725 36.65 -13.79 -2.05
C LEU A 725 37.27 -13.25 -0.78
N SER A 726 37.68 -12.01 -0.80
CA SER A 726 38.19 -11.26 0.34
C SER A 726 37.31 -10.10 0.65
N MET A 727 36.81 -10.07 1.88
CA MET A 727 35.97 -9.00 2.42
C MET A 727 36.77 -7.88 3.09
N THR A 728 38.10 -7.84 2.84
CA THR A 728 38.97 -6.77 3.34
C THR A 728 39.25 -5.77 2.23
N SER A 729 39.44 -4.50 2.57
CA SER A 729 39.70 -3.39 1.64
C SER A 729 41.09 -3.44 0.94
N TYR A 730 41.45 -4.60 0.36
CA TYR A 730 42.67 -4.80 -0.40
C TYR A 730 42.46 -4.86 -1.94
N GLY A 731 41.21 -4.93 -2.42
CA GLY A 731 40.88 -4.71 -3.82
C GLY A 731 40.64 -3.22 -4.14
N GLU A 732 40.10 -2.88 -5.27
CA GLU A 732 39.58 -1.55 -5.57
C GLU A 732 38.29 -1.34 -4.77
N GLU A 733 37.41 -2.36 -4.76
CA GLU A 733 36.24 -2.46 -3.91
C GLU A 733 36.24 -3.77 -3.09
N VAL A 734 35.22 -4.04 -2.31
CA VAL A 734 35.02 -5.27 -1.57
C VAL A 734 33.63 -5.85 -1.83
N PRO A 735 33.55 -7.16 -2.03
CA PRO A 735 34.58 -8.17 -2.03
C PRO A 735 35.48 -8.17 -3.30
N CYS A 736 36.70 -8.64 -3.22
CA CYS A 736 37.61 -8.83 -4.34
C CYS A 736 38.16 -10.28 -4.37
N LEU A 737 38.66 -10.74 -5.51
CA LEU A 737 39.26 -12.09 -5.60
C LEU A 737 40.67 -12.13 -4.98
N ARG A 738 40.86 -13.04 -4.04
CA ARG A 738 42.15 -13.25 -3.37
C ARG A 738 42.87 -14.53 -3.85
N LEU A 739 44.06 -14.37 -4.44
CA LEU A 739 44.94 -15.45 -4.86
C LEU A 739 46.10 -15.56 -3.83
N ASN A 740 46.01 -16.53 -2.91
CA ASN A 740 46.88 -16.62 -1.74
C ASN A 740 47.65 -17.95 -1.57
N LYS A 741 47.61 -18.81 -2.58
CA LYS A 741 48.36 -20.09 -2.58
C LYS A 741 49.21 -20.17 -3.83
N MET A 742 50.24 -21.02 -3.78
CA MET A 742 50.96 -21.43 -4.98
C MET A 742 49.98 -22.08 -5.95
N ASP A 743 50.10 -21.77 -7.22
CA ASP A 743 49.19 -22.22 -8.30
C ASP A 743 47.73 -21.77 -8.16
N SER A 744 47.39 -20.78 -7.28
CA SER A 744 46.09 -20.15 -7.34
C SER A 744 45.94 -19.29 -8.60
N TYR A 745 44.75 -19.32 -9.19
CA TYR A 745 44.53 -18.70 -10.49
C TYR A 745 43.07 -18.18 -10.65
N LEU A 746 42.93 -17.27 -11.60
CA LEU A 746 41.70 -16.91 -12.27
C LEU A 746 41.90 -17.19 -13.76
N LYS A 747 41.13 -18.11 -14.33
CA LYS A 747 41.14 -18.43 -15.77
C LYS A 747 39.84 -17.90 -16.39
N MET A 748 39.94 -17.28 -17.53
CA MET A 748 38.91 -16.55 -18.24
C MET A 748 38.87 -16.99 -19.69
N ALA A 749 37.70 -17.28 -20.19
CA ALA A 749 37.44 -17.64 -21.59
C ALA A 749 36.11 -17.03 -22.06
N SER A 750 35.93 -16.94 -23.37
CA SER A 750 34.67 -16.51 -23.98
C SER A 750 34.17 -17.57 -24.98
N ALA A 751 32.85 -17.76 -25.01
CA ALA A 751 32.25 -18.71 -25.95
C ALA A 751 32.27 -18.15 -27.38
N LYS A 752 32.79 -18.92 -28.33
CA LYS A 752 32.84 -18.59 -29.76
C LYS A 752 33.62 -17.30 -30.09
N GLU A 753 34.43 -16.80 -29.20
CA GLU A 753 35.26 -15.61 -29.41
C GLU A 753 36.69 -15.91 -28.99
N ARG A 754 37.64 -15.15 -29.51
CA ARG A 754 39.02 -15.17 -29.03
C ARG A 754 39.39 -13.89 -28.33
N ILE A 755 40.28 -13.97 -27.40
CA ILE A 755 40.68 -12.88 -26.53
C ILE A 755 41.89 -12.18 -27.12
N SER A 756 41.83 -10.85 -27.28
CA SER A 756 42.94 -10.00 -27.76
C SER A 756 43.59 -9.18 -26.65
N SER A 757 42.88 -8.91 -25.55
CA SER A 757 43.43 -8.14 -24.45
C SER A 757 42.86 -8.56 -23.09
N VAL A 758 43.60 -8.26 -22.01
CA VAL A 758 43.11 -8.39 -20.64
C VAL A 758 43.51 -7.17 -19.82
N LYS A 759 42.55 -6.62 -19.09
CA LYS A 759 42.72 -5.53 -18.14
C LYS A 759 42.18 -5.94 -16.79
N PHE A 760 42.85 -5.61 -15.71
CA PHE A 760 42.42 -5.94 -14.35
C PHE A 760 43.07 -5.04 -13.32
N PHE A 761 42.39 -4.78 -12.21
CA PHE A 761 43.03 -4.20 -11.03
C PHE A 761 43.76 -5.29 -10.23
N ALA A 762 44.97 -5.00 -9.75
CA ALA A 762 45.70 -5.87 -8.84
C ALA A 762 46.41 -5.11 -7.74
N LYS A 763 46.36 -5.66 -6.53
CA LYS A 763 47.04 -5.14 -5.33
C LYS A 763 47.66 -6.25 -4.52
N SER A 764 48.73 -5.95 -3.79
CA SER A 764 49.34 -6.86 -2.80
C SER A 764 49.80 -6.07 -1.57
N SER A 765 50.09 -6.75 -0.47
CA SER A 765 50.73 -6.06 0.66
C SER A 765 52.23 -5.76 0.37
N SER A 766 52.78 -4.72 0.98
CA SER A 766 54.18 -4.36 0.83
C SER A 766 55.18 -5.49 1.26
N SER A 767 54.70 -6.45 2.07
CA SER A 767 55.49 -7.62 2.52
C SER A 767 55.26 -8.85 1.64
N THR A 768 54.49 -8.78 0.58
CA THR A 768 54.21 -9.90 -0.32
C THR A 768 55.48 -10.31 -1.07
N LYS A 769 55.76 -11.59 -1.03
CA LYS A 769 56.88 -12.22 -1.80
C LYS A 769 56.29 -13.33 -2.69
N ALA A 770 55.69 -12.89 -3.78
CA ALA A 770 55.00 -13.76 -4.74
C ALA A 770 55.06 -13.13 -6.15
N THR A 771 54.93 -13.96 -7.18
CA THR A 771 54.85 -13.53 -8.58
C THR A 771 53.51 -13.97 -9.16
N LEU A 772 52.79 -13.03 -9.76
CA LEU A 772 51.55 -13.26 -10.52
C LEU A 772 51.88 -13.26 -12.02
N ALA A 773 51.72 -14.38 -12.71
CA ALA A 773 51.85 -14.44 -14.15
C ALA A 773 50.52 -14.11 -14.84
N VAL A 774 50.58 -13.39 -15.92
CA VAL A 774 49.52 -13.23 -16.92
C VAL A 774 49.86 -14.14 -18.07
N GLU A 775 49.03 -15.11 -18.35
CA GLU A 775 49.29 -16.15 -19.37
C GLU A 775 48.11 -16.25 -20.35
N ALA A 776 48.38 -16.40 -21.61
CA ALA A 776 47.39 -16.62 -22.70
C ALA A 776 47.53 -18.05 -23.23
N TYR A 777 46.40 -18.73 -23.47
CA TYR A 777 46.32 -20.06 -24.09
C TYR A 777 46.23 -19.91 -25.59
N GLN A 778 47.31 -20.25 -26.29
CA GLN A 778 47.45 -20.09 -27.73
C GLN A 778 48.12 -21.35 -28.29
N ASP A 779 47.66 -21.87 -29.43
CA ASP A 779 48.20 -23.04 -30.11
C ASP A 779 48.32 -24.29 -29.22
N GLY A 780 47.43 -24.44 -28.24
CA GLY A 780 47.39 -25.58 -27.34
C GLY A 780 48.34 -25.49 -26.13
N GLU A 781 48.98 -24.35 -25.92
CA GLU A 781 49.94 -24.13 -24.80
C GLU A 781 49.69 -22.80 -24.11
N TRP A 782 50.04 -22.72 -22.78
CA TRP A 782 50.03 -21.49 -22.03
C TRP A 782 51.31 -20.70 -22.26
N LYS A 783 51.22 -19.55 -22.89
CA LYS A 783 52.32 -18.61 -23.11
C LYS A 783 52.25 -17.47 -22.08
N GLN A 784 53.38 -17.22 -21.38
CA GLN A 784 53.42 -16.11 -20.41
C GLN A 784 53.56 -14.76 -21.13
N ILE A 785 52.60 -13.87 -20.87
CA ILE A 785 52.55 -12.52 -21.42
C ILE A 785 53.26 -11.52 -20.51
N ALA A 786 53.08 -11.67 -19.17
CA ALA A 786 53.68 -10.81 -18.18
C ALA A 786 53.86 -11.52 -16.84
N ALA A 787 54.70 -10.95 -15.98
CA ALA A 787 54.89 -11.39 -14.60
C ALA A 787 54.98 -10.16 -13.67
N LEU A 788 54.06 -10.10 -12.72
CA LEU A 788 53.96 -9.02 -11.73
C LEU A 788 54.50 -9.46 -10.39
N GLN A 789 55.46 -8.68 -9.86
CA GLN A 789 56.04 -8.93 -8.54
C GLN A 789 55.24 -8.27 -7.45
N GLY A 790 54.72 -9.08 -6.51
CA GLY A 790 54.07 -8.55 -5.31
C GLY A 790 55.08 -7.86 -4.40
N GLY A 791 54.64 -6.83 -3.66
CA GLY A 791 55.49 -6.08 -2.76
C GLY A 791 55.13 -4.59 -2.67
N ALA A 792 56.10 -3.77 -2.34
CA ALA A 792 55.91 -2.34 -2.13
C ALA A 792 55.32 -1.61 -3.34
N ASP A 793 55.73 -1.96 -4.55
CA ASP A 793 55.27 -1.32 -5.79
C ASP A 793 53.81 -1.63 -6.14
N MET A 794 53.25 -2.69 -5.58
CA MET A 794 51.83 -3.06 -5.73
C MET A 794 51.00 -2.75 -4.48
N ALA A 795 51.56 -2.12 -3.47
CA ALA A 795 50.84 -1.91 -2.19
C ALA A 795 49.73 -0.88 -2.27
N SER A 796 49.81 0.10 -3.17
CA SER A 796 48.74 1.07 -3.45
C SER A 796 47.63 0.51 -4.35
N GLY A 797 47.89 -0.58 -5.09
CA GLY A 797 47.03 -1.12 -6.14
C GLY A 797 47.22 -0.35 -7.46
N ASN A 798 47.12 -1.07 -8.57
CA ASN A 798 47.19 -0.52 -9.92
C ASN A 798 46.35 -1.32 -10.88
N THR A 799 45.85 -0.67 -11.91
CA THR A 799 45.22 -1.33 -13.05
C THR A 799 46.26 -1.68 -14.09
N TYR A 800 46.29 -2.95 -14.48
CA TYR A 800 47.17 -3.51 -15.50
C TYR A 800 46.41 -3.83 -16.77
N SER A 801 47.00 -3.52 -17.93
CA SER A 801 46.41 -3.80 -19.24
C SER A 801 47.43 -4.41 -20.16
N TYR A 802 47.07 -5.51 -20.80
CA TYR A 802 47.93 -6.24 -21.73
C TYR A 802 47.17 -6.56 -23.01
N GLU A 803 47.70 -6.09 -24.15
CA GLU A 803 47.34 -6.57 -25.47
C GLU A 803 48.04 -7.88 -25.75
N LEU A 804 47.40 -8.85 -26.31
CA LEU A 804 47.95 -10.15 -26.64
C LEU A 804 48.55 -10.09 -28.05
N PRO A 805 49.80 -10.63 -28.26
CA PRO A 805 50.42 -10.65 -29.56
C PRO A 805 49.61 -11.36 -30.64
N GLU A 806 48.85 -12.37 -30.24
CA GLU A 806 47.95 -13.16 -31.05
C GLU A 806 46.67 -13.44 -30.26
N LEU A 807 45.57 -13.72 -30.96
CA LEU A 807 44.29 -14.05 -30.32
C LEU A 807 44.39 -15.36 -29.51
N ALA A 808 43.88 -15.33 -28.28
CA ALA A 808 43.97 -16.47 -27.36
C ALA A 808 42.58 -17.12 -27.15
N ASP A 809 42.54 -18.41 -26.89
CA ASP A 809 41.34 -19.14 -26.50
C ASP A 809 40.90 -18.86 -25.05
N SER A 810 41.87 -18.57 -24.19
CA SER A 810 41.67 -18.18 -22.80
C SER A 810 42.88 -17.42 -22.24
N VAL A 811 42.64 -16.64 -21.20
CA VAL A 811 43.67 -15.93 -20.43
C VAL A 811 43.58 -16.38 -18.98
N ARG A 812 44.72 -16.45 -18.27
CA ARG A 812 44.70 -16.68 -16.84
C ARG A 812 45.69 -15.78 -16.09
N LEU A 813 45.28 -15.38 -14.88
CA LEU A 813 46.13 -14.81 -13.86
C LEU A 813 46.49 -15.92 -12.90
N LYS A 814 47.81 -16.25 -12.77
CA LYS A 814 48.28 -17.41 -11.97
C LYS A 814 49.44 -17.05 -11.06
N VAL A 815 49.41 -17.47 -9.82
CA VAL A 815 50.54 -17.33 -8.87
C VAL A 815 51.56 -18.41 -9.19
N ILE A 816 52.73 -18.01 -9.72
CA ILE A 816 53.79 -18.94 -10.19
C ILE A 816 54.97 -19.05 -9.25
N GLN A 817 55.16 -18.11 -8.32
CA GLN A 817 56.16 -18.13 -7.24
C GLN A 817 55.51 -17.51 -5.99
N ARG A 818 55.73 -18.09 -4.82
CA ARG A 818 55.20 -17.57 -3.57
C ARG A 818 55.96 -18.13 -2.35
N THR A 819 56.42 -17.22 -1.49
CA THR A 819 56.91 -17.52 -0.13
C THR A 819 55.99 -16.92 0.92
N SER A 820 55.36 -15.77 0.63
CA SER A 820 54.39 -15.10 1.54
C SER A 820 53.46 -14.17 0.76
N GLY A 821 52.34 -13.77 1.41
CA GLY A 821 51.43 -12.76 0.90
C GLY A 821 50.35 -13.28 -0.07
N ALA A 822 49.63 -12.37 -0.69
CA ALA A 822 48.55 -12.66 -1.63
C ALA A 822 48.45 -11.53 -2.66
N PHE A 823 47.82 -11.86 -3.81
CA PHE A 823 47.30 -10.86 -4.75
C PHE A 823 45.80 -10.73 -4.57
N TYR A 824 45.31 -9.53 -4.74
CA TYR A 824 43.90 -9.17 -4.71
C TYR A 824 43.57 -8.61 -6.09
N ILE A 825 42.65 -9.26 -6.76
CA ILE A 825 42.25 -8.99 -8.16
C ILE A 825 40.83 -8.48 -8.18
N ASP A 826 40.62 -7.49 -9.02
CA ASP A 826 39.30 -6.86 -9.19
C ASP A 826 39.13 -6.27 -10.59
N ASP A 827 37.94 -5.80 -10.99
CA ASP A 827 37.64 -5.10 -12.23
C ASP A 827 38.26 -5.73 -13.49
N VAL A 828 38.02 -7.01 -13.68
CA VAL A 828 38.63 -7.74 -14.81
C VAL A 828 37.82 -7.50 -16.09
N LEU A 829 38.50 -7.06 -17.15
CA LEU A 829 37.95 -6.85 -18.49
C LEU A 829 38.76 -7.65 -19.52
N LEU A 830 38.05 -8.30 -20.42
CA LEU A 830 38.63 -8.99 -21.58
C LEU A 830 38.19 -8.30 -22.88
N GLY A 831 39.11 -8.02 -23.77
CA GLY A 831 38.82 -7.68 -25.15
C GLY A 831 38.57 -8.97 -25.94
N CYS A 832 37.33 -9.19 -26.42
CA CYS A 832 36.91 -10.42 -27.10
C CYS A 832 36.55 -10.14 -28.58
N ASN A 833 37.17 -10.89 -29.50
CA ASN A 833 36.96 -10.77 -30.92
C ASN A 833 35.99 -11.86 -31.39
N ALA A 834 34.84 -11.47 -31.88
CA ALA A 834 33.81 -12.40 -32.36
C ALA A 834 34.22 -13.09 -33.66
N LEU A 835 33.85 -14.37 -33.81
CA LEU A 835 33.94 -15.05 -35.11
C LEU A 835 32.83 -14.56 -36.03
N ILE A 836 33.18 -13.97 -37.15
CA ILE A 836 32.26 -13.46 -38.15
C ILE A 836 32.31 -14.23 -39.45
N HIS A 837 31.17 -14.24 -40.15
CA HIS A 837 30.98 -14.87 -41.47
C HIS A 837 31.09 -13.80 -42.54
N GLU A 838 32.27 -13.70 -43.18
CA GLU A 838 32.44 -12.82 -44.33
C GLU A 838 31.87 -13.45 -45.58
N PRO A 839 30.94 -12.80 -46.33
CA PRO A 839 30.37 -13.36 -47.54
C PRO A 839 31.43 -13.56 -48.64
N VAL A 840 31.50 -14.77 -49.18
CA VAL A 840 32.28 -15.02 -50.41
C VAL A 840 31.43 -14.60 -51.62
N ALA A 841 31.73 -13.42 -52.20
CA ALA A 841 30.86 -12.77 -53.19
C ALA A 841 30.44 -13.63 -54.37
N ALA A 842 31.32 -14.55 -54.82
CA ALA A 842 31.01 -15.46 -55.92
C ALA A 842 29.97 -16.54 -55.58
N TYR A 843 29.73 -16.78 -54.25
CA TYR A 843 28.92 -17.90 -53.76
C TYR A 843 27.85 -17.45 -52.78
N GLN A 844 27.15 -16.37 -53.13
CA GLN A 844 26.01 -15.87 -52.32
C GLN A 844 24.69 -16.24 -52.98
N LYS A 845 23.97 -17.21 -52.40
CA LYS A 845 22.68 -17.70 -52.90
C LYS A 845 22.74 -18.16 -54.38
N VAL A 846 23.74 -18.92 -54.70
CA VAL A 846 23.95 -19.43 -56.06
C VAL A 846 23.10 -20.66 -56.33
N SER A 847 22.32 -20.66 -57.43
CA SER A 847 21.52 -21.81 -57.88
C SER A 847 22.42 -22.94 -58.31
N THR A 848 22.04 -24.16 -57.91
CA THR A 848 22.70 -25.38 -58.39
C THR A 848 22.02 -25.97 -59.61
N ASN A 849 20.95 -25.34 -60.14
CA ASN A 849 20.11 -25.83 -61.23
C ASN A 849 19.55 -27.24 -60.94
N GLY A 850 19.02 -27.39 -59.70
CA GLY A 850 18.40 -28.65 -59.25
C GLY A 850 19.39 -29.78 -58.91
N LYS A 851 20.69 -29.54 -58.99
CA LYS A 851 21.71 -30.58 -58.63
C LYS A 851 21.92 -30.65 -57.12
N THR A 852 22.13 -31.85 -56.60
CA THR A 852 22.44 -32.13 -55.22
C THR A 852 23.96 -32.19 -54.95
N GLU A 853 24.73 -31.55 -55.82
CA GLU A 853 26.19 -31.42 -55.73
C GLU A 853 26.64 -30.11 -56.34
N PHE A 854 27.63 -29.43 -55.73
CA PHE A 854 28.17 -28.15 -56.23
C PHE A 854 29.69 -28.05 -55.96
N ALA A 855 30.44 -27.55 -56.92
CA ALA A 855 31.89 -27.34 -56.83
C ALA A 855 32.22 -25.90 -56.59
N PHE A 856 33.03 -25.61 -55.60
CA PHE A 856 33.57 -24.31 -55.25
C PHE A 856 35.04 -24.22 -55.68
N SER A 857 35.47 -23.09 -56.23
CA SER A 857 36.83 -22.88 -56.68
C SER A 857 37.27 -21.44 -56.45
N GLY A 858 38.58 -21.14 -56.57
CA GLY A 858 39.12 -19.83 -56.36
C GLY A 858 39.14 -19.38 -54.87
N LEU A 859 39.13 -20.34 -53.96
CA LEU A 859 39.18 -20.11 -52.53
C LEU A 859 40.64 -19.99 -52.07
N GLU A 860 40.84 -19.38 -50.91
CA GLU A 860 42.17 -19.15 -50.31
C GLU A 860 42.59 -20.41 -49.51
N SER A 861 43.76 -20.96 -49.85
CA SER A 861 44.28 -22.15 -49.21
C SER A 861 44.51 -21.89 -47.71
N GLY A 862 44.10 -22.85 -46.87
CA GLY A 862 44.25 -22.78 -45.43
C GLY A 862 43.24 -21.91 -44.70
N SER A 863 42.43 -21.13 -45.41
CA SER A 863 41.32 -20.36 -44.80
C SER A 863 40.11 -21.27 -44.52
N THR A 864 39.35 -20.96 -43.43
CA THR A 864 38.17 -21.72 -43.04
C THR A 864 36.91 -21.15 -43.66
N TYR A 865 36.07 -21.98 -44.21
CA TYR A 865 34.82 -21.61 -44.87
C TYR A 865 33.65 -22.37 -44.23
N ALA A 866 32.48 -21.68 -44.17
CA ALA A 866 31.20 -22.22 -43.75
C ALA A 866 30.23 -22.23 -44.94
N LEU A 867 29.73 -23.41 -45.31
CA LEU A 867 28.75 -23.59 -46.36
C LEU A 867 27.38 -23.89 -45.77
N VAL A 868 26.34 -23.19 -46.23
CA VAL A 868 24.94 -23.57 -46.06
C VAL A 868 24.27 -23.84 -47.39
N VAL A 869 23.29 -24.73 -47.35
CA VAL A 869 22.48 -25.16 -48.50
C VAL A 869 21.01 -25.00 -48.15
N ASN A 870 20.24 -24.33 -49.00
CA ASN A 870 18.78 -24.23 -48.92
C ASN A 870 18.14 -24.97 -50.09
N ALA A 871 17.02 -25.64 -49.88
CA ALA A 871 16.14 -26.08 -50.93
C ALA A 871 15.21 -24.92 -51.32
N LYS A 872 14.77 -24.89 -52.58
CA LYS A 872 13.87 -23.86 -53.12
C LYS A 872 12.66 -24.51 -53.77
N LYS A 873 11.46 -24.06 -53.38
CA LYS A 873 10.17 -24.50 -53.92
C LYS A 873 9.25 -23.27 -54.12
N GLU A 874 8.72 -23.16 -55.35
CA GLU A 874 7.75 -22.06 -55.68
C GLU A 874 8.25 -20.66 -55.32
N GLY A 875 9.56 -20.44 -55.30
CA GLY A 875 10.20 -19.19 -54.91
C GLY A 875 10.58 -19.06 -53.45
N GLU A 876 10.05 -19.88 -52.55
CA GLU A 876 10.40 -19.95 -51.11
C GLU A 876 11.68 -20.74 -50.89
N LEU A 877 12.48 -20.34 -49.90
CA LEU A 877 13.66 -21.06 -49.44
C LEU A 877 13.33 -21.82 -48.15
N SER A 878 13.88 -23.05 -48.03
CA SER A 878 13.93 -23.79 -46.77
C SER A 878 14.84 -23.07 -45.74
N TYR A 879 14.82 -23.52 -44.48
CA TYR A 879 15.87 -23.13 -43.53
C TYR A 879 17.26 -23.51 -44.07
N ASP A 880 18.26 -22.81 -43.57
CA ASP A 880 19.66 -23.13 -43.80
C ASP A 880 19.91 -24.57 -43.34
N SER A 881 20.66 -25.33 -44.18
CA SER A 881 21.23 -26.55 -43.71
C SER A 881 22.14 -26.34 -42.51
N LYS A 882 22.51 -27.39 -41.80
CA LYS A 882 23.64 -27.32 -40.85
C LYS A 882 24.87 -26.86 -41.65
N GLU A 883 25.61 -25.93 -41.05
CA GLU A 883 26.86 -25.44 -41.67
C GLU A 883 27.87 -26.57 -41.86
N LEU A 884 28.39 -26.65 -43.08
CA LEU A 884 29.53 -27.49 -43.40
C LEU A 884 30.81 -26.64 -43.34
N ILE A 885 31.70 -26.95 -42.37
CA ILE A 885 32.98 -26.26 -42.23
C ILE A 885 34.04 -26.96 -43.09
N VAL A 886 34.73 -26.19 -43.94
CA VAL A 886 35.72 -26.72 -44.88
C VAL A 886 36.98 -25.85 -44.91
N VAL A 887 38.14 -26.49 -45.01
CA VAL A 887 39.41 -25.78 -45.20
C VAL A 887 40.04 -26.32 -46.51
N PRO A 888 40.10 -25.54 -47.60
CA PRO A 888 40.84 -25.88 -48.78
C PRO A 888 42.32 -26.04 -48.45
N ALA A 889 42.90 -27.19 -48.83
CA ALA A 889 44.30 -27.50 -48.62
C ALA A 889 44.87 -28.46 -49.67
N SER A 890 46.17 -28.40 -49.93
CA SER A 890 46.86 -29.32 -50.85
C SER A 890 46.72 -30.80 -50.41
N SER A 891 46.59 -31.74 -51.33
CA SER A 891 46.20 -33.14 -51.18
C SER A 891 47.21 -34.02 -50.40
N THR A 892 48.06 -33.45 -49.56
CA THR A 892 49.08 -34.17 -48.76
C THR A 892 48.70 -34.32 -47.29
N GLY A 893 47.37 -34.56 -47.00
CA GLY A 893 47.00 -34.87 -45.63
C GLY A 893 45.52 -34.78 -45.43
N ILE A 894 44.87 -35.87 -45.25
CA ILE A 894 43.48 -36.09 -44.97
C ILE A 894 43.06 -35.22 -43.76
N GLY A 895 42.18 -34.22 -44.00
CA GLY A 895 41.59 -33.45 -42.94
C GLY A 895 40.08 -33.27 -43.15
N PHE A 896 39.24 -34.18 -42.61
CA PHE A 896 37.80 -33.89 -42.42
C PHE A 896 37.51 -33.82 -40.94
N ILE A 897 37.11 -32.66 -40.46
CA ILE A 897 36.56 -32.48 -39.09
C ILE A 897 35.11 -32.06 -39.25
N THR A 898 34.19 -33.02 -39.12
CA THR A 898 32.80 -32.66 -38.82
C THR A 898 32.66 -32.60 -37.29
N THR A 899 32.54 -31.42 -36.72
CA THR A 899 32.27 -31.27 -35.31
C THR A 899 30.76 -31.34 -35.08
N ASP A 900 30.26 -32.56 -34.80
CA ASP A 900 28.93 -32.75 -34.25
C ASP A 900 29.02 -32.63 -32.72
N TYR A 901 28.71 -31.47 -32.19
CA TYR A 901 28.54 -31.23 -30.73
C TYR A 901 27.08 -31.43 -30.33
N SER A 902 26.62 -32.69 -30.30
CA SER A 902 25.41 -33.02 -29.57
C SER A 902 25.41 -34.52 -29.22
N GLY A 903 25.66 -34.84 -27.97
CA GLY A 903 25.46 -36.20 -27.44
C GLY A 903 26.45 -36.62 -26.36
N ASN A 904 25.93 -36.85 -25.16
CA ASN A 904 26.58 -37.43 -23.99
C ASN A 904 27.09 -38.86 -24.28
N GLY A 905 28.25 -39.03 -24.97
CA GLY A 905 28.92 -40.31 -25.18
C GLY A 905 30.40 -40.22 -24.83
N GLN A 906 30.91 -41.09 -23.98
CA GLN A 906 32.35 -41.17 -23.67
C GLN A 906 33.15 -41.31 -24.94
N ILE A 907 34.05 -40.39 -25.22
CA ILE A 907 34.99 -40.44 -26.33
C ILE A 907 36.16 -41.35 -25.93
N LYS A 908 36.45 -42.37 -26.72
CA LYS A 908 37.62 -43.23 -26.56
C LYS A 908 38.52 -43.09 -27.77
N CYS A 909 39.82 -42.75 -27.53
CA CYS A 909 40.81 -42.63 -28.57
C CYS A 909 41.78 -43.83 -28.54
N TYR A 910 42.08 -44.39 -29.71
CA TYR A 910 42.97 -45.50 -29.84
C TYR A 910 44.14 -45.15 -30.83
N ASP A 911 45.35 -45.61 -30.56
CA ASP A 911 46.42 -45.53 -31.54
C ASP A 911 46.18 -46.51 -32.70
N ILE A 912 47.03 -46.47 -33.74
CA ILE A 912 46.90 -47.33 -34.91
C ILE A 912 47.05 -48.84 -34.60
N ASN A 913 47.55 -49.15 -33.40
CA ASN A 913 47.70 -50.53 -32.94
C ASN A 913 46.49 -50.96 -32.06
N GLY A 914 45.46 -50.09 -31.91
CA GLY A 914 44.28 -50.41 -31.16
C GLY A 914 44.38 -50.20 -29.65
N ARG A 915 45.49 -49.58 -29.16
CA ARG A 915 45.68 -49.27 -27.76
C ARG A 915 44.90 -48.01 -27.40
N LEU A 916 44.16 -48.04 -26.29
CA LEU A 916 43.42 -46.86 -25.74
C LEU A 916 44.42 -45.80 -25.28
N VAL A 917 44.31 -44.58 -25.77
CA VAL A 917 45.20 -43.47 -25.50
C VAL A 917 44.38 -42.32 -24.91
N SER A 918 44.83 -41.73 -23.82
CA SER A 918 44.19 -40.53 -23.28
C SER A 918 44.48 -39.30 -24.15
N ALA A 919 43.63 -38.32 -24.18
CA ALA A 919 43.83 -37.10 -24.96
C ALA A 919 45.18 -36.36 -24.59
N LYS A 920 45.68 -36.55 -23.37
CA LYS A 920 46.98 -36.03 -22.90
C LYS A 920 48.19 -36.78 -23.41
N GLU A 921 48.03 -38.03 -23.83
CA GLU A 921 49.10 -38.91 -24.31
C GLU A 921 49.22 -38.95 -25.86
N MET A 922 48.27 -38.27 -26.54
CA MET A 922 48.29 -38.21 -28.00
C MET A 922 49.43 -37.30 -28.48
N ARG A 923 50.44 -37.90 -29.17
CA ARG A 923 51.55 -37.22 -29.88
C ARG A 923 51.22 -37.12 -31.37
N HIS A 924 52.05 -36.45 -32.17
CA HIS A 924 51.83 -36.43 -33.60
C HIS A 924 51.74 -37.89 -34.15
N GLY A 925 50.55 -38.18 -34.75
CA GLY A 925 50.30 -39.54 -35.25
C GLY A 925 48.83 -39.70 -35.64
N ILE A 926 48.50 -40.90 -36.15
CA ILE A 926 47.17 -41.28 -36.55
C ILE A 926 46.48 -41.98 -35.39
N TYR A 927 45.27 -41.57 -35.06
CA TYR A 927 44.46 -42.13 -33.98
C TYR A 927 43.02 -42.46 -34.48
N ILE A 928 42.41 -43.47 -33.88
CA ILE A 928 41.05 -43.88 -34.12
C ILE A 928 40.23 -43.41 -32.89
N VAL A 929 39.24 -42.56 -33.13
CA VAL A 929 38.35 -42.04 -32.10
C VAL A 929 37.02 -42.76 -32.21
N LYS A 930 36.54 -43.34 -31.10
CA LYS A 930 35.26 -43.98 -31.01
C LYS A 930 34.35 -43.18 -30.09
N GLN A 931 33.19 -42.75 -30.61
CA GLN A 931 32.16 -42.06 -29.86
C GLN A 931 30.80 -42.73 -30.10
N GLY A 932 30.32 -43.49 -29.13
CA GLY A 932 29.14 -44.32 -29.32
C GLY A 932 29.37 -45.36 -30.43
N ASN A 933 28.47 -45.44 -31.42
CA ASN A 933 28.57 -46.34 -32.57
C ASN A 933 29.38 -45.76 -33.73
N LYS A 934 29.93 -44.55 -33.63
CA LYS A 934 30.70 -43.91 -34.70
C LYS A 934 32.21 -44.07 -34.44
N VAL A 935 32.98 -44.31 -35.49
CA VAL A 935 34.44 -44.44 -35.44
C VAL A 935 35.05 -43.48 -36.44
N TYR A 936 35.99 -42.68 -35.96
CA TYR A 936 36.67 -41.66 -36.76
C TYR A 936 38.19 -41.91 -36.75
N LYS A 937 38.88 -41.58 -37.85
CA LYS A 937 40.31 -41.48 -37.88
C LYS A 937 40.74 -40.04 -37.77
N ILE A 938 41.57 -39.73 -36.80
CA ILE A 938 42.14 -38.39 -36.62
C ILE A 938 43.64 -38.44 -36.76
N VAL A 939 44.22 -37.38 -37.26
CA VAL A 939 45.70 -37.16 -37.30
C VAL A 939 45.96 -35.97 -36.35
N LYS A 940 46.88 -36.20 -35.41
CA LYS A 940 47.28 -35.10 -34.49
C LYS A 940 48.64 -34.65 -34.86
#